data_94c4a1ee142c9ba151d1d6db201a15f7
#
_entry.id   94c4a1ee142c9ba151d1d6db201a15f7
#
_cell.length_a   1.000
_cell.length_b   1.000
_cell.length_c   1.000
_cell.angle_alpha   90.00
_cell.angle_beta   90.00
_cell.angle_gamma   90.00
#
_symmetry.space_group_name_H-M   'P 1'
#
loop_
_entity.id
_entity.type
_entity.pdbx_description
1 polymer ?
#
loop_
_entity_poly.entity_id
_entity_poly.type
_entity_poly.pdbx_seq_one_letter_code
_entity_poly.pdbx_strand_id
1 'polypeptide(L)'
;MGSCTACDGKGFIIIEEKKCSACKGTGKAKSINLSELSEKQLSQALGGSCPVCNGTGSIIITEKCQECSGYGEVKECRICGSSFSGDGDICKKCTEKPSIYLLSALCDTQDLVVGSVYEGTVNGTVDFGAFVDLSRSVRGLIHSSNLSSEVNVGDVVHVKLRNIKPNGNLELVPVKMKEYEIVEVEKEYQTYTSSDLLKCVGKTVSISGKVVLVKQTAGPTIFTVLDESGTVTCAAFERAGERAYPEIDADAIVTVTGGVSLRNQDIQIEVMAMNGLIGHEAAMIHDRIEAALDATSEPQEIEFLVESETLSALKDGMRAVAKRIRRAIFSSQPIVIRHHADADGMTAAIAIERAILPLIREVGGTDAEYHFYRRSPSKAPFYEMVDIVRDICFALDDQARHGQDLPLLVIVDNGSTEEDLPAFKQTAIYGIDVVVVDHHHPDAVVDQYLCEHVNPYHVGGDFGVTAGMICGELARMINPEVTDEIKHLPAVAALGDRSEAPEAAAYIDLVSGQYETSDLTDIALALDYAAFWLKFQDGRGLVNDILNFGKLDRHRGIVKLLCEQARGAIEDQLTVCMPHVRTQRLPNGTSLNVIDLEHFAHKFTFPPPGKTSGEIHDRLCQGNDDPVVTLGYGPDFAVIRSRGVLMNIPQMVRTLHDELEGAGVNGGGHLVVGSIKFVEGMRTEVLQRLAEMIGGLKVF
;
A
#
# COMPACT_ATOMS: atom_id res chain seq x y z
N MET A 1 -3.45 39.31 -63.47
CA MET A 1 -4.83 38.80 -63.56
C MET A 1 -5.17 38.62 -64.99
N GLY A 2 -5.44 37.39 -65.39
CA GLY A 2 -5.89 37.05 -66.75
C GLY A 2 -7.31 36.49 -66.66
N SER A 3 -8.09 36.78 -67.69
CA SER A 3 -9.40 36.16 -67.85
C SER A 3 -9.23 34.66 -68.07
N CYS A 4 -9.99 33.83 -67.38
CA CYS A 4 -9.89 32.38 -67.48
C CYS A 4 -10.26 31.94 -68.92
N THR A 5 -9.31 31.39 -69.64
CA THR A 5 -9.49 30.98 -71.08
C THR A 5 -10.47 29.83 -71.21
N ALA A 6 -10.62 28.96 -70.22
CA ALA A 6 -11.54 27.82 -70.28
C ALA A 6 -13.03 28.22 -70.22
N CYS A 7 -13.34 29.40 -69.68
CA CYS A 7 -14.72 29.90 -69.62
C CYS A 7 -14.88 31.31 -70.15
N ASP A 8 -13.89 31.87 -70.86
CA ASP A 8 -13.87 33.24 -71.39
C ASP A 8 -14.24 34.27 -70.35
N GLY A 9 -13.74 34.12 -69.12
CA GLY A 9 -14.01 35.02 -68.03
C GLY A 9 -15.41 34.91 -67.35
N LYS A 10 -16.23 33.99 -67.79
CA LYS A 10 -17.65 33.92 -67.37
C LYS A 10 -17.82 33.20 -66.00
N GLY A 11 -16.81 32.44 -65.55
CA GLY A 11 -16.89 31.65 -64.32
C GLY A 11 -17.66 30.31 -64.45
N PHE A 12 -18.29 30.10 -65.56
CA PHE A 12 -19.06 28.88 -65.87
C PHE A 12 -18.89 28.43 -67.33
N ILE A 13 -19.07 27.14 -67.60
CA ILE A 13 -19.02 26.52 -68.93
C ILE A 13 -20.43 26.06 -69.27
N ILE A 14 -20.84 26.30 -70.50
CA ILE A 14 -22.12 25.82 -71.03
C ILE A 14 -21.95 24.36 -71.45
N ILE A 15 -22.68 23.46 -70.75
CA ILE A 15 -22.64 22.01 -70.98
C ILE A 15 -23.61 21.60 -72.08
N GLU A 16 -24.78 22.19 -72.09
CA GLU A 16 -25.84 21.80 -73.00
C GLU A 16 -26.84 22.95 -73.19
N GLU A 17 -27.34 23.12 -74.42
CA GLU A 17 -28.45 24.00 -74.74
C GLU A 17 -29.63 23.14 -75.22
N LYS A 18 -30.71 23.12 -74.44
CA LYS A 18 -31.92 22.37 -74.72
C LYS A 18 -33.06 23.27 -75.11
N LYS A 19 -33.87 22.82 -76.09
CA LYS A 19 -35.15 23.53 -76.40
C LYS A 19 -36.02 23.58 -75.19
N CYS A 20 -36.50 24.73 -74.83
CA CYS A 20 -37.38 24.90 -73.67
C CYS A 20 -38.64 24.05 -73.83
N SER A 21 -38.86 23.09 -72.97
CA SER A 21 -40.01 22.16 -73.02
C SER A 21 -41.34 22.90 -72.77
N ALA A 22 -41.32 23.96 -71.93
CA ALA A 22 -42.52 24.71 -71.56
C ALA A 22 -43.11 25.50 -72.72
N CYS A 23 -42.28 26.06 -73.66
CA CYS A 23 -42.74 26.76 -74.89
C CYS A 23 -42.46 26.01 -76.16
N LYS A 24 -41.91 24.78 -76.09
CA LYS A 24 -41.53 23.96 -77.24
C LYS A 24 -40.56 24.64 -78.20
N GLY A 25 -39.70 25.54 -77.64
CA GLY A 25 -38.71 26.27 -78.41
C GLY A 25 -39.21 27.57 -79.12
N THR A 26 -40.44 27.98 -78.95
CA THR A 26 -41.01 29.17 -79.52
C THR A 26 -40.69 30.50 -78.81
N GLY A 27 -40.21 30.49 -77.64
CA GLY A 27 -39.97 31.66 -76.81
C GLY A 27 -41.28 32.37 -76.32
N LYS A 28 -42.45 31.92 -76.79
CA LYS A 28 -43.75 32.61 -76.54
C LYS A 28 -44.58 31.86 -75.46
N ALA A 29 -45.37 32.60 -74.73
CA ALA A 29 -46.18 32.11 -73.59
C ALA A 29 -47.46 31.35 -74.00
N LYS A 30 -47.84 31.31 -75.30
CA LYS A 30 -49.10 30.73 -75.77
C LYS A 30 -49.31 29.22 -75.55
N SER A 31 -48.32 28.48 -75.10
CA SER A 31 -48.40 27.03 -74.82
C SER A 31 -48.03 26.62 -73.40
N ILE A 32 -48.10 27.54 -72.43
CA ILE A 32 -47.67 27.30 -71.08
C ILE A 32 -48.88 27.25 -70.17
N ASN A 33 -48.91 26.26 -69.19
CA ASN A 33 -49.93 26.19 -68.16
C ASN A 33 -49.68 27.29 -67.14
N LEU A 34 -50.59 28.24 -67.02
CA LEU A 34 -50.40 29.43 -66.19
C LEU A 34 -50.63 29.15 -64.69
N SER A 35 -51.24 28.02 -64.31
CA SER A 35 -51.55 27.71 -62.88
C SER A 35 -50.36 27.28 -62.05
N GLU A 36 -49.19 27.02 -62.66
CA GLU A 36 -47.95 26.58 -61.95
C GLU A 36 -46.87 27.68 -61.84
N LEU A 37 -47.19 28.91 -62.19
CA LEU A 37 -46.23 30.01 -62.25
C LEU A 37 -46.29 30.91 -61.04
N SER A 38 -45.13 31.35 -60.54
CA SER A 38 -45.03 32.36 -59.52
C SER A 38 -45.50 33.74 -60.03
N GLU A 39 -45.87 34.67 -59.13
CA GLU A 39 -46.37 36.04 -59.51
C GLU A 39 -45.46 36.77 -60.49
N LYS A 40 -44.13 36.65 -60.32
CA LYS A 40 -43.13 37.28 -61.19
C LYS A 40 -43.09 36.60 -62.58
N GLN A 41 -43.23 35.31 -62.67
CA GLN A 41 -43.30 34.52 -63.87
C GLN A 41 -44.65 34.72 -64.64
N LEU A 42 -45.72 34.94 -63.91
CA LEU A 42 -47.05 35.24 -64.42
C LEU A 42 -47.06 36.60 -65.14
N SER A 43 -46.41 37.62 -64.58
CA SER A 43 -46.30 38.93 -65.17
C SER A 43 -45.50 38.92 -66.45
N GLN A 44 -44.46 38.10 -66.63
CA GLN A 44 -43.67 37.87 -67.78
C GLN A 44 -44.48 37.13 -68.91
N ALA A 45 -45.25 36.13 -68.52
CA ALA A 45 -46.12 35.39 -69.39
C ALA A 45 -47.26 36.23 -70.02
N LEU A 46 -47.84 37.11 -69.22
CA LEU A 46 -48.83 38.09 -69.67
C LEU A 46 -48.26 39.08 -70.67
N GLY A 47 -46.94 39.37 -70.64
CA GLY A 47 -46.21 40.17 -71.65
C GLY A 47 -45.89 39.41 -72.93
N GLY A 48 -46.34 38.15 -73.07
CA GLY A 48 -46.18 37.35 -74.28
C GLY A 48 -44.89 36.52 -74.41
N SER A 49 -43.99 36.57 -73.44
CA SER A 49 -42.69 35.84 -73.37
C SER A 49 -42.77 34.63 -72.45
N CYS A 50 -42.10 33.53 -72.82
CA CYS A 50 -42.03 32.32 -71.97
C CYS A 50 -41.23 32.59 -70.68
N PRO A 51 -41.80 32.42 -69.47
CA PRO A 51 -41.14 32.74 -68.24
C PRO A 51 -40.11 31.69 -67.79
N VAL A 52 -40.10 30.54 -68.45
CA VAL A 52 -39.13 29.43 -68.13
C VAL A 52 -37.81 29.64 -68.86
N CYS A 53 -37.81 30.19 -70.04
CA CYS A 53 -36.62 30.52 -70.82
C CYS A 53 -36.44 32.01 -71.10
N ASN A 54 -37.16 32.88 -70.44
CA ASN A 54 -37.12 34.35 -70.59
C ASN A 54 -37.27 34.79 -72.07
N GLY A 55 -38.08 34.08 -72.88
CA GLY A 55 -38.31 34.42 -74.24
C GLY A 55 -37.29 33.91 -75.28
N THR A 56 -36.23 33.27 -74.83
CA THR A 56 -35.13 32.80 -75.69
C THR A 56 -35.49 31.55 -76.53
N GLY A 57 -36.43 30.75 -76.07
CA GLY A 57 -36.79 29.46 -76.65
C GLY A 57 -35.92 28.30 -76.27
N SER A 58 -34.78 28.53 -75.62
CA SER A 58 -33.84 27.50 -75.10
C SER A 58 -33.51 27.69 -73.68
N ILE A 59 -33.09 26.61 -72.96
CA ILE A 59 -32.56 26.57 -71.60
C ILE A 59 -31.11 26.18 -71.72
N ILE A 60 -30.22 27.05 -71.17
CA ILE A 60 -28.78 26.82 -71.10
C ILE A 60 -28.46 26.18 -69.81
N ILE A 61 -27.90 24.97 -69.73
CA ILE A 61 -27.38 24.30 -68.58
C ILE A 61 -25.90 24.64 -68.50
N THR A 62 -25.53 25.24 -67.31
CA THR A 62 -24.15 25.66 -67.03
C THR A 62 -23.60 24.95 -65.88
N GLU A 63 -22.32 24.62 -65.86
CA GLU A 63 -21.56 24.10 -64.77
C GLU A 63 -20.45 25.10 -64.35
N LYS A 64 -20.10 25.13 -63.11
CA LYS A 64 -19.01 25.98 -62.59
C LYS A 64 -17.70 25.61 -63.31
N CYS A 65 -17.00 26.57 -63.87
CA CYS A 65 -15.69 26.30 -64.42
C CYS A 65 -14.72 25.76 -63.40
N GLN A 66 -14.19 24.58 -63.63
CA GLN A 66 -13.27 23.93 -62.67
C GLN A 66 -11.92 24.65 -62.61
N GLU A 67 -11.42 25.21 -63.70
CA GLU A 67 -10.13 25.89 -63.73
C GLU A 67 -10.11 27.20 -62.92
N CYS A 68 -11.16 27.98 -62.94
CA CYS A 68 -11.25 29.21 -62.16
C CYS A 68 -12.18 29.06 -60.94
N SER A 69 -12.69 27.88 -60.67
CA SER A 69 -13.62 27.60 -59.54
C SER A 69 -14.82 28.56 -59.48
N GLY A 70 -15.25 29.06 -60.65
CA GLY A 70 -16.37 29.99 -60.78
C GLY A 70 -16.02 31.47 -60.63
N TYR A 71 -14.77 31.85 -60.48
CA TYR A 71 -14.36 33.26 -60.33
C TYR A 71 -14.21 34.00 -61.67
N GLY A 72 -14.05 33.30 -62.78
CA GLY A 72 -13.87 33.92 -64.12
C GLY A 72 -12.45 34.43 -64.40
N GLU A 73 -11.62 34.52 -63.37
CA GLU A 73 -10.23 35.00 -63.40
C GLU A 73 -9.29 34.01 -62.80
N VAL A 74 -8.05 33.92 -63.25
CA VAL A 74 -6.92 33.19 -62.71
C VAL A 74 -5.78 34.14 -62.45
N LYS A 75 -5.07 33.90 -61.32
CA LYS A 75 -3.90 34.65 -60.90
C LYS A 75 -2.69 33.72 -60.87
N GLU A 76 -1.51 34.25 -61.05
CA GLU A 76 -0.26 33.51 -60.83
C GLU A 76 0.16 33.67 -59.37
N CYS A 77 0.48 32.57 -58.72
CA CYS A 77 0.97 32.54 -57.36
C CYS A 77 2.36 33.20 -57.27
N ARG A 78 2.48 34.21 -56.43
CA ARG A 78 3.71 34.98 -56.20
C ARG A 78 4.87 34.11 -55.70
N ILE A 79 4.60 32.96 -55.10
CA ILE A 79 5.62 32.06 -54.52
C ILE A 79 6.03 30.97 -55.50
N CYS A 80 5.10 30.27 -56.14
CA CYS A 80 5.40 29.08 -56.96
C CYS A 80 5.13 29.29 -58.45
N GLY A 81 4.59 30.43 -58.91
CA GLY A 81 4.26 30.71 -60.32
C GLY A 81 3.09 29.92 -60.87
N SER A 82 2.44 29.06 -60.08
CA SER A 82 1.30 28.27 -60.56
C SER A 82 0.03 29.14 -60.66
N SER A 83 -0.77 28.92 -61.69
CA SER A 83 -2.07 29.60 -61.83
C SER A 83 -3.04 29.07 -60.74
N PHE A 84 -3.75 29.98 -60.07
CA PHE A 84 -4.76 29.63 -59.08
C PHE A 84 -5.94 30.61 -59.14
N SER A 85 -7.06 30.20 -58.58
CA SER A 85 -8.27 31.03 -58.46
C SER A 85 -8.59 31.22 -56.98
N GLY A 86 -8.85 32.44 -56.53
CA GLY A 86 -9.20 32.79 -55.17
C GLY A 86 -8.76 34.20 -54.77
N ASP A 87 -9.05 34.61 -53.53
CA ASP A 87 -8.64 35.90 -52.99
C ASP A 87 -7.17 35.86 -52.57
N GLY A 88 -6.43 36.97 -52.79
CA GLY A 88 -5.01 37.09 -52.46
C GLY A 88 -4.05 36.84 -53.65
N ASP A 89 -2.73 36.91 -53.38
CA ASP A 89 -1.64 36.77 -54.36
C ASP A 89 -0.87 35.45 -54.26
N ILE A 90 -1.29 34.54 -53.36
CA ILE A 90 -0.61 33.28 -53.06
C ILE A 90 -1.62 32.13 -53.19
N CYS A 91 -1.25 31.02 -53.84
CA CYS A 91 -2.13 29.87 -54.00
C CYS A 91 -2.27 29.11 -52.67
N LYS A 92 -3.35 28.36 -52.49
CA LYS A 92 -3.68 27.60 -51.28
C LYS A 92 -2.53 26.67 -50.87
N LYS A 93 -1.84 26.01 -51.82
CA LYS A 93 -0.65 25.17 -51.53
C LYS A 93 0.52 25.94 -50.93
N CYS A 94 0.68 27.23 -51.27
CA CYS A 94 1.77 28.06 -50.76
C CYS A 94 1.34 28.84 -49.51
N THR A 95 0.06 28.89 -49.18
CA THR A 95 -0.47 29.51 -47.96
C THR A 95 -0.47 28.53 -46.80
N GLU A 96 -0.60 27.23 -47.05
CA GLU A 96 -0.48 26.19 -46.03
C GLU A 96 0.99 25.99 -45.72
N LYS A 97 1.42 26.35 -44.50
CA LYS A 97 2.77 26.04 -43.99
C LYS A 97 2.92 24.52 -43.94
N PRO A 98 4.07 23.94 -44.36
CA PRO A 98 4.30 22.53 -44.21
C PRO A 98 4.30 22.14 -42.75
N SER A 99 3.60 21.08 -42.41
CA SER A 99 3.50 20.57 -41.05
C SER A 99 4.69 19.68 -40.73
N ILE A 100 5.27 19.87 -39.52
CA ILE A 100 6.21 18.95 -38.88
C ILE A 100 5.48 18.29 -37.75
N TYR A 101 5.48 16.97 -37.72
CA TYR A 101 4.81 16.20 -36.69
C TYR A 101 5.78 15.93 -35.54
N LEU A 102 5.39 16.35 -34.32
CA LEU A 102 6.06 16.01 -33.07
C LEU A 102 5.28 14.87 -32.41
N LEU A 103 5.90 13.69 -32.34
CA LEU A 103 5.26 12.51 -31.74
C LEU A 103 5.37 12.55 -30.23
N SER A 104 4.25 12.29 -29.54
CA SER A 104 4.28 12.04 -28.11
C SER A 104 5.06 10.76 -27.77
N ALA A 105 5.50 10.63 -26.53
CA ALA A 105 6.24 9.45 -26.06
C ALA A 105 5.48 8.13 -26.28
N LEU A 106 4.16 8.19 -26.40
CA LEU A 106 3.25 7.05 -26.54
C LEU A 106 3.03 6.60 -27.98
N CYS A 107 3.45 7.40 -28.98
CA CYS A 107 3.32 7.04 -30.38
C CYS A 107 4.27 5.90 -30.75
N ASP A 108 3.80 4.99 -31.60
CA ASP A 108 4.56 3.86 -32.14
C ASP A 108 4.69 3.92 -33.67
N THR A 109 5.25 2.88 -34.28
CA THR A 109 5.46 2.83 -35.72
C THR A 109 4.17 2.82 -36.56
N GLN A 110 3.02 2.53 -35.94
CA GLN A 110 1.72 2.53 -36.61
C GLN A 110 1.17 3.95 -36.77
N ASP A 111 1.65 4.89 -35.96
CA ASP A 111 1.24 6.30 -36.00
C ASP A 111 2.04 7.09 -37.08
N LEU A 112 2.97 6.41 -37.75
CA LEU A 112 3.82 7.02 -38.77
C LEU A 112 3.16 7.01 -40.15
N VAL A 113 3.26 8.13 -40.85
CA VAL A 113 2.82 8.27 -42.24
C VAL A 113 4.04 8.47 -43.15
N VAL A 114 4.28 7.52 -44.05
CA VAL A 114 5.37 7.63 -45.03
C VAL A 114 5.20 8.90 -45.87
N GLY A 115 6.26 9.67 -46.01
CA GLY A 115 6.26 10.95 -46.70
C GLY A 115 6.06 12.17 -45.83
N SER A 116 5.62 12.02 -44.60
CA SER A 116 5.51 13.10 -43.60
C SER A 116 6.87 13.47 -42.97
N VAL A 117 6.93 14.67 -42.42
CA VAL A 117 8.14 15.20 -41.76
C VAL A 117 7.91 15.18 -40.25
N TYR A 118 8.87 14.65 -39.54
CA TYR A 118 8.85 14.52 -38.07
C TYR A 118 10.01 15.30 -37.47
N GLU A 119 9.80 15.82 -36.26
CA GLU A 119 10.87 16.28 -35.42
C GLU A 119 11.40 15.08 -34.61
N GLY A 120 12.72 14.98 -34.48
CA GLY A 120 13.35 13.91 -33.70
C GLY A 120 14.69 14.34 -33.15
N THR A 121 15.21 13.60 -32.18
CA THR A 121 16.50 13.86 -31.53
C THR A 121 17.53 12.81 -31.93
N VAL A 122 18.74 13.24 -32.28
CA VAL A 122 19.84 12.32 -32.58
C VAL A 122 20.27 11.60 -31.30
N ASN A 123 20.14 10.28 -31.28
CA ASN A 123 20.48 9.44 -30.12
C ASN A 123 21.89 8.82 -30.23
N GLY A 124 22.39 8.63 -31.45
CA GLY A 124 23.71 8.04 -31.67
C GLY A 124 24.20 8.22 -33.10
N THR A 125 25.52 8.28 -33.27
CA THR A 125 26.17 8.37 -34.58
C THR A 125 27.08 7.16 -34.79
N VAL A 126 27.07 6.62 -35.99
CA VAL A 126 27.86 5.45 -36.44
C VAL A 126 28.43 5.72 -37.84
N ASP A 127 29.41 4.94 -38.30
CA ASP A 127 30.10 5.17 -39.60
C ASP A 127 29.14 5.21 -40.78
N PHE A 128 28.01 4.51 -40.69
CA PHE A 128 27.03 4.42 -41.79
C PHE A 128 25.83 5.36 -41.60
N GLY A 129 25.76 6.20 -40.55
CA GLY A 129 24.69 7.17 -40.40
C GLY A 129 24.44 7.63 -38.97
N ALA A 130 23.28 8.26 -38.73
CA ALA A 130 22.82 8.75 -37.42
C ALA A 130 21.48 8.14 -37.08
N PHE A 131 21.34 7.66 -35.83
CA PHE A 131 20.07 7.22 -35.27
C PHE A 131 19.31 8.41 -34.72
N VAL A 132 18.03 8.51 -35.08
CA VAL A 132 17.14 9.58 -34.62
C VAL A 132 15.93 8.96 -33.93
N ASP A 133 15.68 9.38 -32.73
CA ASP A 133 14.46 9.03 -31.98
C ASP A 133 13.37 10.04 -32.32
N LEU A 134 12.26 9.54 -32.90
CA LEU A 134 11.05 10.32 -33.18
C LEU A 134 10.07 10.29 -32.03
N SER A 135 10.09 9.21 -31.25
CA SER A 135 9.42 9.06 -29.95
C SER A 135 10.25 8.09 -29.09
N ARG A 136 9.83 7.81 -27.86
CA ARG A 136 10.55 6.86 -26.98
C ARG A 136 10.64 5.44 -27.57
N SER A 137 9.64 5.03 -28.36
CA SER A 137 9.55 3.71 -28.99
C SER A 137 9.84 3.70 -30.48
N VAL A 138 10.02 4.86 -31.11
CA VAL A 138 10.18 5.02 -32.58
C VAL A 138 11.55 5.59 -32.93
N ARG A 139 12.41 4.72 -33.44
CA ARG A 139 13.78 5.09 -33.86
C ARG A 139 13.97 4.82 -35.34
N GLY A 140 14.59 5.76 -36.03
CA GLY A 140 14.96 5.63 -37.42
C GLY A 140 16.43 5.91 -37.68
N LEU A 141 16.89 5.60 -38.89
CA LEU A 141 18.25 5.83 -39.33
C LEU A 141 18.29 6.84 -40.50
N ILE A 142 19.13 7.86 -40.36
CA ILE A 142 19.60 8.70 -41.45
C ILE A 142 20.91 8.08 -41.97
N HIS A 143 20.92 7.61 -43.21
CA HIS A 143 22.14 7.06 -43.82
C HIS A 143 23.18 8.18 -44.05
N SER A 144 24.47 7.88 -43.88
CA SER A 144 25.58 8.85 -44.05
C SER A 144 25.56 9.58 -45.38
N SER A 145 25.13 8.92 -46.47
CA SER A 145 24.97 9.55 -47.80
C SER A 145 23.91 10.66 -47.86
N ASN A 146 23.02 10.73 -46.89
CA ASN A 146 21.96 11.75 -46.80
C ASN A 146 22.29 12.88 -45.81
N LEU A 147 23.38 12.76 -45.04
CA LEU A 147 23.85 13.79 -44.16
C LEU A 147 24.67 14.84 -44.92
N SER A 148 24.20 16.07 -44.94
CA SER A 148 24.90 17.21 -45.55
C SER A 148 25.82 17.98 -44.64
N SER A 149 25.77 17.66 -43.32
CA SER A 149 26.62 18.23 -42.25
C SER A 149 26.75 17.20 -41.14
N GLU A 150 27.80 17.32 -40.33
CA GLU A 150 27.91 16.52 -39.10
C GLU A 150 26.77 16.83 -38.15
N VAL A 151 26.23 15.79 -37.50
CA VAL A 151 25.21 15.86 -36.47
C VAL A 151 25.75 15.22 -35.22
N ASN A 152 25.43 15.81 -34.06
CA ASN A 152 25.85 15.32 -32.75
C ASN A 152 24.71 14.68 -32.00
N VAL A 153 25.04 13.83 -31.06
CA VAL A 153 24.06 13.28 -30.12
C VAL A 153 23.42 14.42 -29.32
N GLY A 154 22.09 14.44 -29.28
CA GLY A 154 21.29 15.51 -28.65
C GLY A 154 20.79 16.57 -29.63
N ASP A 155 21.26 16.60 -30.89
CA ASP A 155 20.74 17.56 -31.87
C ASP A 155 19.29 17.24 -32.24
N VAL A 156 18.43 18.28 -32.27
CA VAL A 156 17.08 18.19 -32.79
C VAL A 156 17.10 18.37 -34.29
N VAL A 157 16.52 17.42 -35.01
CA VAL A 157 16.52 17.36 -36.48
C VAL A 157 15.13 17.13 -37.04
N HIS A 158 14.81 17.79 -38.17
CA HIS A 158 13.59 17.53 -38.91
C HIS A 158 13.91 16.50 -39.99
N VAL A 159 13.17 15.39 -39.99
CA VAL A 159 13.40 14.25 -40.86
C VAL A 159 12.13 13.81 -41.58
N LYS A 160 12.23 13.56 -42.87
CA LYS A 160 11.16 13.00 -43.66
C LYS A 160 11.24 11.48 -43.61
N LEU A 161 10.16 10.81 -43.23
CA LEU A 161 10.05 9.36 -43.33
C LEU A 161 9.95 8.93 -44.77
N ARG A 162 11.00 8.29 -45.29
CA ARG A 162 11.06 7.84 -46.68
C ARG A 162 10.41 6.48 -46.84
N ASN A 163 10.69 5.55 -45.97
CA ASN A 163 10.19 4.19 -46.05
C ASN A 163 10.22 3.49 -44.69
N ILE A 164 9.32 2.52 -44.47
CA ILE A 164 9.34 1.56 -43.39
C ILE A 164 9.70 0.20 -44.00
N LYS A 165 10.87 -0.33 -43.67
CA LYS A 165 11.33 -1.61 -44.22
C LYS A 165 10.53 -2.79 -43.63
N PRO A 166 10.48 -3.97 -44.27
CA PRO A 166 9.76 -5.13 -43.77
C PRO A 166 10.22 -5.63 -42.40
N ASN A 167 11.44 -5.29 -41.99
CA ASN A 167 12.00 -5.58 -40.67
C ASN A 167 11.69 -4.49 -39.60
N GLY A 168 10.83 -3.53 -39.93
CA GLY A 168 10.46 -2.43 -39.01
C GLY A 168 11.43 -1.24 -38.99
N ASN A 169 12.57 -1.31 -39.69
CA ASN A 169 13.54 -0.21 -39.69
C ASN A 169 13.02 0.99 -40.49
N LEU A 170 13.11 2.18 -39.94
CA LEU A 170 12.70 3.43 -40.55
C LEU A 170 13.87 4.08 -41.33
N GLU A 171 13.63 4.44 -42.56
CA GLU A 171 14.58 5.18 -43.39
C GLU A 171 14.20 6.67 -43.37
N LEU A 172 15.09 7.47 -42.76
CA LEU A 172 14.88 8.90 -42.56
C LEU A 172 15.79 9.74 -43.49
N VAL A 173 15.29 10.89 -43.94
CA VAL A 173 16.05 11.84 -44.76
C VAL A 173 15.91 13.22 -44.09
N PRO A 174 17.02 13.91 -43.77
CA PRO A 174 16.96 15.23 -43.15
C PRO A 174 16.35 16.26 -44.11
N VAL A 175 15.53 17.15 -43.56
CA VAL A 175 14.85 18.22 -44.29
C VAL A 175 15.12 19.54 -43.61
N LYS A 176 15.51 20.58 -44.38
CA LYS A 176 15.63 21.96 -43.86
C LYS A 176 14.41 22.76 -44.30
N MET A 177 13.63 23.22 -43.36
CA MET A 177 12.46 24.07 -43.58
C MET A 177 12.66 25.44 -42.90
N LYS A 178 12.24 26.52 -43.58
CA LYS A 178 12.38 27.88 -43.02
C LYS A 178 11.10 28.35 -42.31
N GLU A 179 9.93 27.90 -42.78
CA GLU A 179 8.64 28.19 -42.20
C GLU A 179 7.83 26.89 -42.14
N TYR A 180 7.36 26.52 -40.94
CA TYR A 180 6.58 25.29 -40.73
C TYR A 180 5.65 25.50 -39.54
N GLU A 181 4.68 24.62 -39.40
CA GLU A 181 3.80 24.48 -38.28
C GLU A 181 4.10 23.17 -37.57
N ILE A 182 4.26 23.19 -36.22
CA ILE A 182 4.41 21.96 -35.44
C ILE A 182 3.01 21.45 -35.13
N VAL A 183 2.78 20.18 -35.46
CA VAL A 183 1.56 19.44 -35.13
C VAL A 183 1.93 18.34 -34.16
N GLU A 184 1.51 18.47 -32.92
CA GLU A 184 1.67 17.42 -31.92
C GLU A 184 0.73 16.24 -32.26
N VAL A 185 1.29 15.03 -32.21
CA VAL A 185 0.55 13.79 -32.41
C VAL A 185 0.48 13.10 -31.07
N GLU A 186 -0.68 13.14 -30.47
CA GLU A 186 -0.96 12.44 -29.23
C GLU A 186 -1.58 11.07 -29.52
N LYS A 187 -1.28 10.11 -28.65
CA LYS A 187 -1.90 8.79 -28.67
C LYS A 187 -2.41 8.46 -27.29
N GLU A 188 -3.69 8.17 -27.20
CA GLU A 188 -4.32 7.74 -25.97
C GLU A 188 -4.52 6.23 -25.99
N TYR A 189 -4.28 5.59 -24.86
CA TYR A 189 -4.57 4.18 -24.65
C TYR A 189 -5.76 4.03 -23.70
N GLN A 190 -6.49 2.94 -23.88
CA GLN A 190 -7.64 2.64 -23.03
C GLN A 190 -7.17 2.48 -21.59
N THR A 191 -7.88 3.14 -20.67
CA THR A 191 -7.63 3.08 -19.23
C THR A 191 -8.28 1.85 -18.63
N TYR A 192 -7.53 1.14 -17.80
CA TYR A 192 -7.93 -0.04 -17.05
C TYR A 192 -7.62 0.14 -15.58
N THR A 193 -8.20 -0.69 -14.72
CA THR A 193 -7.81 -0.83 -13.32
C THR A 193 -6.83 -1.98 -13.15
N SER A 194 -6.10 -2.02 -12.04
CA SER A 194 -5.12 -3.06 -11.73
C SER A 194 -5.74 -4.46 -11.76
N SER A 195 -6.97 -4.63 -11.31
CA SER A 195 -7.70 -5.91 -11.32
C SER A 195 -8.03 -6.45 -12.72
N ASP A 196 -8.09 -5.59 -13.74
CA ASP A 196 -8.39 -5.99 -15.11
C ASP A 196 -7.16 -6.36 -15.93
N LEU A 197 -5.95 -6.07 -15.44
CA LEU A 197 -4.70 -6.22 -16.18
C LEU A 197 -4.39 -7.65 -16.61
N LEU A 198 -4.83 -8.65 -15.85
CA LEU A 198 -4.64 -10.06 -16.24
C LEU A 198 -5.26 -10.37 -17.61
N LYS A 199 -6.37 -9.71 -17.98
CA LYS A 199 -7.05 -9.84 -19.27
C LYS A 199 -6.34 -9.05 -20.39
N CYS A 200 -5.37 -8.23 -19.99
CA CYS A 200 -4.66 -7.29 -20.87
C CYS A 200 -3.21 -7.71 -21.18
N VAL A 201 -2.78 -8.91 -20.75
CA VAL A 201 -1.41 -9.40 -21.01
C VAL A 201 -1.10 -9.36 -22.51
N GLY A 202 0.04 -8.76 -22.84
CA GLY A 202 0.48 -8.52 -24.23
C GLY A 202 -0.11 -7.28 -24.92
N LYS A 203 -0.96 -6.49 -24.21
CA LYS A 203 -1.52 -5.23 -24.73
C LYS A 203 -0.85 -4.04 -24.04
N THR A 204 -0.87 -2.90 -24.71
CA THR A 204 -0.54 -1.61 -24.11
C THR A 204 -1.79 -0.99 -23.52
N VAL A 205 -1.70 -0.56 -22.27
CA VAL A 205 -2.81 0.00 -21.49
C VAL A 205 -2.36 1.28 -20.77
N SER A 206 -3.33 2.03 -20.28
CA SER A 206 -3.12 3.13 -19.35
C SER A 206 -3.77 2.80 -18.00
N ILE A 207 -3.14 3.17 -16.90
CA ILE A 207 -3.70 3.12 -15.53
C ILE A 207 -3.43 4.45 -14.84
N SER A 208 -4.26 4.80 -13.87
CA SER A 208 -4.03 5.98 -13.03
C SER A 208 -4.15 5.59 -11.56
N GLY A 209 -3.21 6.05 -10.73
CA GLY A 209 -3.19 5.69 -9.32
C GLY A 209 -2.13 6.45 -8.52
N LYS A 210 -2.01 6.09 -7.25
CA LYS A 210 -1.04 6.62 -6.29
C LYS A 210 0.22 5.75 -6.26
N VAL A 211 1.39 6.35 -6.34
CA VAL A 211 2.67 5.64 -6.13
C VAL A 211 2.83 5.36 -4.63
N VAL A 212 2.92 4.09 -4.24
CA VAL A 212 3.08 3.67 -2.84
C VAL A 212 4.48 3.14 -2.51
N LEU A 213 5.28 2.81 -3.53
CA LEU A 213 6.64 2.33 -3.36
C LEU A 213 7.49 2.68 -4.58
N VAL A 214 8.74 3.12 -4.35
CA VAL A 214 9.73 3.32 -5.41
C VAL A 214 11.00 2.56 -5.05
N LYS A 215 11.37 1.56 -5.85
CA LYS A 215 12.54 0.71 -5.62
C LYS A 215 13.51 0.81 -6.79
N GLN A 216 14.72 1.32 -6.56
CA GLN A 216 15.78 1.26 -7.55
C GLN A 216 16.43 -0.12 -7.53
N THR A 217 16.48 -0.77 -8.68
CA THR A 217 17.19 -2.04 -8.86
C THR A 217 18.48 -1.82 -9.65
N ALA A 218 19.29 -2.87 -9.82
CA ALA A 218 20.44 -2.82 -10.75
C ALA A 218 20.02 -2.68 -12.23
N GLY A 219 18.74 -2.88 -12.53
CA GLY A 219 18.12 -2.72 -13.84
C GLY A 219 17.11 -1.56 -13.81
N PRO A 220 15.80 -1.86 -13.98
CA PRO A 220 14.75 -0.84 -13.98
C PRO A 220 14.50 -0.24 -12.58
N THR A 221 13.92 0.95 -12.56
CA THR A 221 13.21 1.48 -11.39
C THR A 221 11.84 0.82 -11.33
N ILE A 222 11.47 0.29 -10.17
CA ILE A 222 10.18 -0.34 -9.93
C ILE A 222 9.32 0.63 -9.13
N PHE A 223 8.16 0.96 -9.67
CA PHE A 223 7.12 1.72 -9.00
C PHE A 223 5.98 0.76 -8.68
N THR A 224 5.45 0.80 -7.47
CA THR A 224 4.17 0.16 -7.14
C THR A 224 3.10 1.23 -7.15
N VAL A 225 2.10 1.05 -7.99
CA VAL A 225 0.99 1.99 -8.17
C VAL A 225 -0.28 1.35 -7.63
N LEU A 226 -0.97 2.07 -6.73
CA LEU A 226 -2.25 1.71 -6.12
C LEU A 226 -3.37 2.45 -6.84
N ASP A 227 -4.38 1.74 -7.33
CA ASP A 227 -5.64 2.29 -7.79
C ASP A 227 -6.83 1.84 -6.91
N GLU A 228 -8.06 2.14 -7.29
CA GLU A 228 -9.27 1.74 -6.57
C GLU A 228 -9.52 0.23 -6.51
N SER A 229 -8.76 -0.57 -7.23
CA SER A 229 -8.96 -2.04 -7.30
C SER A 229 -7.78 -2.85 -6.75
N GLY A 230 -6.64 -2.21 -6.48
CA GLY A 230 -5.46 -2.86 -5.92
C GLY A 230 -4.16 -2.23 -6.38
N THR A 231 -3.06 -2.98 -6.31
CA THR A 231 -1.74 -2.51 -6.69
C THR A 231 -1.22 -3.19 -7.95
N VAL A 232 -0.35 -2.51 -8.69
CA VAL A 232 0.39 -3.09 -9.81
C VAL A 232 1.84 -2.63 -9.80
N THR A 233 2.74 -3.53 -10.16
CA THR A 233 4.15 -3.23 -10.37
C THR A 233 4.38 -2.61 -11.75
N CYS A 234 5.03 -1.45 -11.79
CA CYS A 234 5.40 -0.73 -13.00
C CYS A 234 6.92 -0.67 -13.11
N ALA A 235 7.50 -1.30 -14.13
CA ALA A 235 8.93 -1.31 -14.37
C ALA A 235 9.31 -0.25 -15.40
N ALA A 236 10.04 0.77 -14.99
CA ALA A 236 10.52 1.85 -15.84
C ALA A 236 12.03 1.73 -16.03
N PHE A 237 12.49 1.73 -17.29
CA PHE A 237 13.89 1.56 -17.62
C PHE A 237 14.42 2.79 -18.36
N GLU A 238 15.45 3.42 -17.82
CA GLU A 238 16.22 4.47 -18.49
C GLU A 238 17.61 3.93 -18.88
N ARG A 239 18.44 3.63 -17.87
CA ARG A 239 19.70 2.90 -17.98
C ARG A 239 19.88 1.98 -16.79
N ALA A 240 20.73 0.98 -16.92
CA ALA A 240 21.01 0.04 -15.83
C ALA A 240 21.52 0.79 -14.58
N GLY A 241 20.78 0.68 -13.46
CA GLY A 241 21.10 1.31 -12.19
C GLY A 241 20.80 2.82 -12.11
N GLU A 242 20.23 3.42 -13.15
CA GLU A 242 19.80 4.83 -13.17
C GLU A 242 18.30 4.92 -12.88
N ARG A 243 17.91 5.87 -12.01
CA ARG A 243 16.50 6.08 -11.65
C ARG A 243 15.75 6.68 -12.82
N ALA A 244 14.76 5.96 -13.32
CA ALA A 244 13.78 6.49 -14.26
C ALA A 244 12.78 7.39 -13.53
N TYR A 245 12.31 8.47 -14.17
CA TYR A 245 11.35 9.43 -13.61
C TYR A 245 11.76 9.94 -12.21
N PRO A 246 12.92 10.61 -12.08
CA PRO A 246 13.41 11.09 -10.78
C PRO A 246 12.48 12.14 -10.13
N GLU A 247 11.58 12.75 -10.89
CA GLU A 247 10.57 13.69 -10.45
C GLU A 247 9.33 13.02 -9.81
N ILE A 248 9.17 11.71 -9.96
CA ILE A 248 8.06 10.94 -9.40
C ILE A 248 8.52 10.24 -8.13
N ASP A 249 8.02 10.68 -7.01
CA ASP A 249 8.25 10.07 -5.70
C ASP A 249 6.99 9.33 -5.20
N ALA A 250 7.11 8.66 -4.06
CA ALA A 250 5.97 8.11 -3.34
C ALA A 250 4.94 9.22 -3.04
N ASP A 251 3.69 8.86 -2.88
CA ASP A 251 2.51 9.71 -2.76
C ASP A 251 2.11 10.48 -4.03
N ALA A 252 2.92 10.48 -5.09
CA ALA A 252 2.53 11.09 -6.35
C ALA A 252 1.34 10.36 -6.98
N ILE A 253 0.36 11.13 -7.46
CA ILE A 253 -0.70 10.60 -8.32
C ILE A 253 -0.19 10.63 -9.77
N VAL A 254 -0.26 9.48 -10.43
CA VAL A 254 0.33 9.30 -11.76
C VAL A 254 -0.64 8.65 -12.73
N THR A 255 -0.42 8.92 -14.01
CA THR A 255 -0.92 8.06 -15.10
C THR A 255 0.27 7.33 -15.71
N VAL A 256 0.16 6.01 -15.78
CA VAL A 256 1.17 5.12 -16.34
C VAL A 256 0.62 4.46 -17.58
N THR A 257 1.34 4.56 -18.69
CA THR A 257 1.04 3.83 -19.92
C THR A 257 2.17 2.89 -20.26
N GLY A 258 1.83 1.62 -20.56
CA GLY A 258 2.85 0.62 -20.86
C GLY A 258 2.28 -0.74 -21.29
N GLY A 259 3.18 -1.64 -21.68
CA GLY A 259 2.85 -3.01 -22.06
C GLY A 259 2.64 -3.91 -20.84
N VAL A 260 1.54 -4.64 -20.78
CA VAL A 260 1.26 -5.60 -19.70
C VAL A 260 2.00 -6.90 -19.95
N SER A 261 2.82 -7.33 -19.01
CA SER A 261 3.59 -8.58 -19.07
C SER A 261 3.44 -9.40 -17.78
N LEU A 262 3.86 -10.65 -17.81
CA LEU A 262 3.96 -11.53 -16.62
C LEU A 262 5.42 -11.75 -16.29
N ARG A 263 5.79 -11.48 -15.04
CA ARG A 263 7.12 -11.76 -14.50
C ARG A 263 6.99 -12.58 -13.21
N ASN A 264 7.58 -13.77 -13.20
CA ASN A 264 7.48 -14.71 -12.07
C ASN A 264 6.02 -15.00 -11.63
N GLN A 265 5.08 -15.00 -12.57
CA GLN A 265 3.63 -15.13 -12.40
C GLN A 265 2.91 -13.86 -11.91
N ASP A 266 3.62 -12.80 -11.51
CA ASP A 266 3.03 -11.53 -11.14
C ASP A 266 2.85 -10.63 -12.37
N ILE A 267 1.78 -9.81 -12.37
CA ILE A 267 1.48 -8.84 -13.43
C ILE A 267 2.41 -7.65 -13.28
N GLN A 268 3.01 -7.23 -14.39
CA GLN A 268 3.88 -6.06 -14.46
C GLN A 268 3.53 -5.22 -15.67
N ILE A 269 3.58 -3.89 -15.53
CA ILE A 269 3.54 -2.94 -16.63
C ILE A 269 4.98 -2.54 -16.99
N GLU A 270 5.37 -2.77 -18.22
CA GLU A 270 6.62 -2.23 -18.80
C GLU A 270 6.34 -0.79 -19.25
N VAL A 271 6.82 0.18 -18.47
CA VAL A 271 6.46 1.59 -18.60
C VAL A 271 6.98 2.17 -19.92
N MET A 272 6.10 2.70 -20.73
CA MET A 272 6.40 3.50 -21.92
C MET A 272 6.39 4.98 -21.57
N ALA A 273 5.40 5.44 -20.78
CA ALA A 273 5.32 6.79 -20.26
C ALA A 273 4.69 6.80 -18.86
N MET A 274 5.14 7.72 -18.02
CA MET A 274 4.59 7.99 -16.69
C MET A 274 4.53 9.50 -16.49
N ASN A 275 3.35 10.02 -16.15
CA ASN A 275 3.11 11.44 -15.95
C ASN A 275 2.51 11.68 -14.58
N GLY A 276 3.10 12.60 -13.79
CA GLY A 276 2.52 13.07 -12.55
C GLY A 276 1.28 13.93 -12.82
N LEU A 277 0.21 13.68 -12.08
CA LEU A 277 -1.03 14.44 -12.14
C LEU A 277 -1.09 15.44 -10.99
N ILE A 278 -1.71 16.59 -11.22
CA ILE A 278 -1.90 17.65 -10.21
C ILE A 278 -3.31 18.23 -10.27
N GLY A 279 -3.68 18.97 -9.25
CA GLY A 279 -4.95 19.72 -9.22
C GLY A 279 -6.18 18.81 -9.15
N HIS A 280 -7.24 19.15 -9.90
CA HIS A 280 -8.55 18.49 -9.80
C HIS A 280 -8.53 17.02 -10.21
N GLU A 281 -7.78 16.68 -11.24
CA GLU A 281 -7.67 15.30 -11.73
C GLU A 281 -7.01 14.38 -10.70
N ALA A 282 -5.90 14.82 -10.11
CA ALA A 282 -5.24 14.09 -9.03
C ALA A 282 -6.18 13.92 -7.81
N ALA A 283 -6.93 14.96 -7.44
CA ALA A 283 -7.87 14.88 -6.33
C ALA A 283 -8.99 13.87 -6.59
N MET A 284 -9.57 13.83 -7.80
CA MET A 284 -10.59 12.84 -8.15
C MET A 284 -10.09 11.40 -8.08
N ILE A 285 -8.85 11.14 -8.50
CA ILE A 285 -8.26 9.80 -8.41
C ILE A 285 -8.00 9.43 -6.96
N HIS A 286 -7.43 10.36 -6.19
CA HIS A 286 -7.22 10.18 -4.76
C HIS A 286 -8.52 9.84 -4.02
N ASP A 287 -9.59 10.60 -4.25
CA ASP A 287 -10.90 10.38 -3.60
C ASP A 287 -11.49 9.01 -3.95
N ARG A 288 -11.32 8.53 -5.21
CA ARG A 288 -11.74 7.18 -5.61
C ARG A 288 -10.97 6.09 -4.88
N ILE A 289 -9.65 6.24 -4.78
CA ILE A 289 -8.79 5.31 -4.04
C ILE A 289 -9.19 5.27 -2.57
N GLU A 290 -9.37 6.43 -1.93
CA GLU A 290 -9.75 6.52 -0.52
C GLU A 290 -11.12 5.88 -0.24
N ALA A 291 -12.10 6.12 -1.09
CA ALA A 291 -13.42 5.49 -0.96
C ALA A 291 -13.38 3.96 -1.14
N ALA A 292 -12.57 3.48 -2.07
CA ALA A 292 -12.38 2.05 -2.28
C ALA A 292 -11.62 1.39 -1.11
N LEU A 293 -10.58 2.03 -0.60
CA LEU A 293 -9.84 1.58 0.58
C LEU A 293 -10.75 1.49 1.81
N ASP A 294 -11.60 2.49 2.04
CA ASP A 294 -12.52 2.47 3.18
C ASP A 294 -13.51 1.30 3.10
N ALA A 295 -14.06 1.05 1.91
CA ALA A 295 -14.99 -0.06 1.68
C ALA A 295 -14.31 -1.44 1.80
N THR A 296 -13.11 -1.61 1.21
CA THR A 296 -12.38 -2.89 1.20
C THR A 296 -11.82 -3.23 2.58
N SER A 297 -11.51 -2.20 3.38
CA SER A 297 -10.96 -2.36 4.72
C SER A 297 -11.99 -2.82 5.74
N GLU A 298 -13.29 -2.72 5.44
CA GLU A 298 -14.34 -3.16 6.36
C GLU A 298 -14.21 -4.65 6.64
N PRO A 299 -14.01 -5.07 7.91
CA PRO A 299 -13.86 -6.48 8.26
C PRO A 299 -15.21 -7.22 8.12
N GLN A 300 -15.12 -8.51 7.81
CA GLN A 300 -16.31 -9.36 7.76
C GLN A 300 -16.91 -9.55 9.15
N GLU A 301 -18.23 -9.68 9.21
CA GLU A 301 -18.92 -10.04 10.45
C GLU A 301 -18.64 -11.50 10.77
N ILE A 302 -18.20 -11.77 11.99
CA ILE A 302 -17.94 -13.14 12.48
C ILE A 302 -18.63 -13.38 13.81
N GLU A 303 -18.95 -14.63 14.08
CA GLU A 303 -19.28 -15.12 15.42
C GLU A 303 -17.99 -15.52 16.13
N PHE A 304 -17.86 -15.18 17.42
CA PHE A 304 -16.71 -15.61 18.21
C PHE A 304 -16.69 -17.14 18.40
N LEU A 305 -15.50 -17.71 18.54
CA LEU A 305 -15.31 -19.15 18.73
C LEU A 305 -15.85 -19.65 20.07
N VAL A 306 -15.91 -18.77 21.06
CA VAL A 306 -16.40 -19.05 22.40
C VAL A 306 -17.41 -17.98 22.83
N GLU A 307 -18.36 -18.34 23.65
CA GLU A 307 -19.27 -17.37 24.26
C GLU A 307 -18.55 -16.62 25.37
N SER A 308 -18.54 -15.28 25.29
CA SER A 308 -17.95 -14.39 26.29
C SER A 308 -18.63 -13.03 26.30
N GLU A 309 -19.03 -12.59 27.48
CA GLU A 309 -19.59 -11.23 27.67
C GLU A 309 -18.49 -10.19 27.44
N THR A 310 -17.26 -10.45 27.90
CA THR A 310 -16.11 -9.55 27.74
C THR A 310 -15.75 -9.38 26.27
N LEU A 311 -15.57 -10.48 25.52
CA LEU A 311 -15.26 -10.40 24.09
C LEU A 311 -16.39 -9.72 23.30
N SER A 312 -17.64 -10.01 23.67
CA SER A 312 -18.82 -9.38 23.03
C SER A 312 -18.85 -7.87 23.25
N ALA A 313 -18.47 -7.41 24.45
CA ALA A 313 -18.37 -5.99 24.76
C ALA A 313 -17.17 -5.30 24.08
N LEU A 314 -16.08 -6.02 23.79
CA LEU A 314 -14.90 -5.53 23.07
C LEU A 314 -15.10 -5.52 21.53
N LYS A 315 -16.17 -6.13 21.01
CA LYS A 315 -16.36 -6.40 19.55
C LYS A 315 -16.17 -5.15 18.70
N ASP A 316 -16.73 -4.01 19.09
CA ASP A 316 -16.65 -2.77 18.32
C ASP A 316 -15.22 -2.23 18.24
N GLY A 317 -14.49 -2.23 19.37
CA GLY A 317 -13.07 -1.84 19.40
C GLY A 317 -12.20 -2.79 18.57
N MET A 318 -12.41 -4.10 18.69
CA MET A 318 -11.72 -5.10 17.89
C MET A 318 -12.01 -4.92 16.40
N ARG A 319 -13.23 -4.58 16.03
CA ARG A 319 -13.63 -4.28 14.65
C ARG A 319 -12.91 -3.04 14.12
N ALA A 320 -12.77 -1.99 14.93
CA ALA A 320 -12.04 -0.78 14.57
C ALA A 320 -10.54 -1.09 14.33
N VAL A 321 -9.90 -1.85 15.23
CA VAL A 321 -8.52 -2.33 15.05
C VAL A 321 -8.38 -3.18 13.77
N ALA A 322 -9.29 -4.13 13.54
CA ALA A 322 -9.28 -4.96 12.33
C ALA A 322 -9.38 -4.09 11.06
N LYS A 323 -10.30 -3.12 11.06
CA LYS A 323 -10.45 -2.16 9.94
C LYS A 323 -9.17 -1.36 9.73
N ARG A 324 -8.54 -0.84 10.80
CA ARG A 324 -7.29 -0.07 10.70
C ARG A 324 -6.13 -0.91 10.15
N ILE A 325 -5.99 -2.17 10.57
CA ILE A 325 -4.98 -3.11 10.06
C ILE A 325 -5.25 -3.43 8.58
N ARG A 326 -6.48 -3.77 8.20
CA ARG A 326 -6.86 -4.04 6.81
C ARG A 326 -6.59 -2.82 5.92
N ARG A 327 -6.91 -1.61 6.41
CA ARG A 327 -6.59 -0.37 5.68
C ARG A 327 -5.09 -0.23 5.42
N ALA A 328 -4.24 -0.51 6.41
CA ALA A 328 -2.79 -0.50 6.22
C ALA A 328 -2.34 -1.49 5.14
N ILE A 329 -2.92 -2.71 5.13
CA ILE A 329 -2.62 -3.73 4.11
C ILE A 329 -2.99 -3.22 2.71
N PHE A 330 -4.24 -2.78 2.54
CA PHE A 330 -4.75 -2.41 1.21
C PHE A 330 -4.18 -1.08 0.69
N SER A 331 -3.72 -0.19 1.59
CA SER A 331 -2.99 1.02 1.20
C SER A 331 -1.49 0.80 1.00
N SER A 332 -0.99 -0.43 1.21
CA SER A 332 0.46 -0.75 1.21
C SER A 332 1.26 0.04 2.27
N GLN A 333 0.63 0.36 3.40
CA GLN A 333 1.31 0.90 4.57
C GLN A 333 2.01 -0.24 5.32
N PRO A 334 3.30 -0.11 5.68
CA PRO A 334 4.00 -1.13 6.47
C PRO A 334 3.32 -1.36 7.83
N ILE A 335 3.35 -2.60 8.30
CA ILE A 335 2.82 -3.00 9.61
C ILE A 335 3.97 -3.54 10.46
N VAL A 336 4.16 -2.98 11.63
CA VAL A 336 5.09 -3.49 12.64
C VAL A 336 4.30 -4.01 13.82
N ILE A 337 4.41 -5.32 14.09
CA ILE A 337 3.81 -5.93 15.28
C ILE A 337 4.86 -5.96 16.39
N ARG A 338 4.57 -5.33 17.53
CA ARG A 338 5.30 -5.46 18.78
C ARG A 338 4.52 -6.32 19.76
N HIS A 339 5.21 -7.20 20.46
CA HIS A 339 4.58 -8.09 21.43
C HIS A 339 5.49 -8.40 22.60
N HIS A 340 4.94 -8.69 23.76
CA HIS A 340 5.70 -9.26 24.87
C HIS A 340 6.33 -10.61 24.47
N ALA A 341 7.51 -10.89 24.98
CA ALA A 341 8.27 -12.09 24.63
C ALA A 341 7.97 -13.26 25.56
N ASP A 342 6.71 -13.68 25.61
CA ASP A 342 6.24 -14.87 26.30
C ASP A 342 5.19 -15.62 25.46
N ALA A 343 4.55 -16.64 26.03
CA ALA A 343 3.61 -17.47 25.29
C ALA A 343 2.34 -16.71 24.86
N ASP A 344 1.80 -15.81 25.70
CA ASP A 344 0.62 -15.03 25.36
C ASP A 344 0.92 -14.02 24.27
N GLY A 345 1.91 -13.14 24.47
CA GLY A 345 2.29 -12.14 23.46
C GLY A 345 2.73 -12.73 22.13
N MET A 346 3.45 -13.87 22.15
CA MET A 346 3.85 -14.56 20.93
C MET A 346 2.66 -15.14 20.16
N THR A 347 1.72 -15.79 20.85
CA THR A 347 0.52 -16.35 20.20
C THR A 347 -0.39 -15.24 19.68
N ALA A 348 -0.56 -14.14 20.43
CA ALA A 348 -1.27 -12.95 20.00
C ALA A 348 -0.71 -12.38 18.69
N ALA A 349 0.61 -12.14 18.65
CA ALA A 349 1.29 -11.60 17.47
C ALA A 349 1.23 -12.55 16.26
N ILE A 350 1.42 -13.85 16.50
CA ILE A 350 1.37 -14.85 15.44
C ILE A 350 -0.05 -15.02 14.88
N ALA A 351 -1.09 -14.93 15.70
CA ALA A 351 -2.46 -14.96 15.20
C ALA A 351 -2.71 -13.85 14.17
N ILE A 352 -2.29 -12.63 14.50
CA ILE A 352 -2.38 -11.49 13.57
C ILE A 352 -1.46 -11.69 12.36
N GLU A 353 -0.20 -12.14 12.56
CA GLU A 353 0.74 -12.44 11.46
C GLU A 353 0.13 -13.39 10.45
N ARG A 354 -0.51 -14.48 10.90
CA ARG A 354 -1.16 -15.45 10.02
C ARG A 354 -2.30 -14.87 9.22
N ALA A 355 -3.06 -13.94 9.81
CA ALA A 355 -4.17 -13.27 9.15
C ALA A 355 -3.72 -12.25 8.10
N ILE A 356 -2.67 -11.47 8.37
CA ILE A 356 -2.26 -10.37 7.50
C ILE A 356 -1.37 -10.79 6.34
N LEU A 357 -0.47 -11.77 6.53
CA LEU A 357 0.51 -12.14 5.51
C LEU A 357 -0.10 -12.63 4.19
N PRO A 358 -1.17 -13.45 4.17
CA PRO A 358 -1.85 -13.80 2.93
C PRO A 358 -2.38 -12.58 2.18
N LEU A 359 -3.01 -11.64 2.90
CA LEU A 359 -3.56 -10.40 2.34
C LEU A 359 -2.46 -9.47 1.80
N ILE A 360 -1.34 -9.33 2.53
CA ILE A 360 -0.18 -8.55 2.07
C ILE A 360 0.37 -9.12 0.76
N ARG A 361 0.48 -10.45 0.65
CA ARG A 361 0.94 -11.12 -0.58
C ARG A 361 -0.06 -10.99 -1.72
N GLU A 362 -1.36 -11.03 -1.43
CA GLU A 362 -2.41 -10.81 -2.42
C GLU A 362 -2.33 -9.40 -3.02
N VAL A 363 -2.10 -8.39 -2.19
CA VAL A 363 -2.03 -6.98 -2.61
C VAL A 363 -0.72 -6.66 -3.33
N GLY A 364 0.42 -7.06 -2.78
CA GLY A 364 1.73 -6.59 -3.23
C GLY A 364 2.64 -7.63 -3.90
N GLY A 365 2.13 -8.87 -4.12
CA GLY A 365 2.90 -9.98 -4.68
C GLY A 365 3.75 -10.73 -3.65
N THR A 366 4.51 -11.72 -4.12
CA THR A 366 5.22 -12.68 -3.26
C THR A 366 6.30 -12.08 -2.36
N ASP A 367 6.91 -10.97 -2.78
CA ASP A 367 7.97 -10.28 -2.05
C ASP A 367 7.46 -9.17 -1.10
N ALA A 368 6.15 -8.88 -1.12
CA ALA A 368 5.55 -7.77 -0.37
C ALA A 368 5.79 -7.88 1.14
N GLU A 369 5.80 -9.09 1.70
CA GLU A 369 6.01 -9.29 3.13
C GLU A 369 7.34 -8.71 3.64
N TYR A 370 8.39 -8.72 2.82
CA TYR A 370 9.70 -8.17 3.21
C TYR A 370 9.72 -6.64 3.28
N HIS A 371 8.77 -5.99 2.65
CA HIS A 371 8.66 -4.53 2.62
C HIS A 371 7.59 -4.00 3.55
N PHE A 372 6.49 -4.73 3.73
CA PHE A 372 5.29 -4.24 4.41
C PHE A 372 4.98 -4.94 5.72
N TYR A 373 5.87 -5.82 6.20
CA TYR A 373 5.65 -6.52 7.46
C TYR A 373 6.93 -6.72 8.26
N ARG A 374 6.83 -6.49 9.59
CA ARG A 374 7.85 -6.86 10.57
C ARG A 374 7.19 -7.24 11.88
N ARG A 375 7.69 -8.30 12.53
CA ARG A 375 7.36 -8.65 13.89
C ARG A 375 8.61 -8.54 14.77
N SER A 376 8.47 -7.95 15.96
CA SER A 376 9.59 -7.72 16.86
C SER A 376 9.14 -7.91 18.32
N PRO A 377 9.81 -8.79 19.08
CA PRO A 377 9.49 -8.97 20.48
C PRO A 377 10.02 -7.81 21.33
N SER A 378 9.25 -7.42 22.36
CA SER A 378 9.68 -6.60 23.48
C SER A 378 10.09 -7.52 24.62
N LYS A 379 11.16 -7.17 25.33
CA LYS A 379 11.69 -8.00 26.41
C LYS A 379 10.88 -7.87 27.70
N ALA A 380 10.37 -6.68 27.95
CA ALA A 380 9.49 -6.37 29.06
C ALA A 380 8.03 -6.33 28.60
N PRO A 381 7.06 -6.44 29.50
CA PRO A 381 5.64 -6.23 29.15
C PRO A 381 5.33 -4.74 28.94
N PHE A 382 6.25 -4.02 28.33
CA PHE A 382 6.18 -2.60 28.02
C PHE A 382 6.83 -2.32 26.67
N TYR A 383 6.34 -1.30 25.97
CA TYR A 383 6.96 -0.76 24.77
C TYR A 383 8.06 0.23 25.18
N GLU A 384 9.26 -0.29 25.41
CA GLU A 384 10.38 0.48 25.98
C GLU A 384 11.06 1.41 24.95
N MET A 385 11.86 2.36 25.47
CA MET A 385 12.68 3.28 24.66
C MET A 385 13.58 2.56 23.66
N VAL A 386 14.11 1.39 24.00
CA VAL A 386 14.96 0.59 23.10
C VAL A 386 14.16 0.06 21.90
N ASP A 387 12.88 -0.23 22.10
CA ASP A 387 12.00 -0.76 21.06
C ASP A 387 11.60 0.34 20.09
N ILE A 388 11.10 1.47 20.58
CA ILE A 388 10.68 2.59 19.71
C ILE A 388 11.84 3.16 18.91
N VAL A 389 13.02 3.34 19.51
CA VAL A 389 14.20 3.85 18.78
C VAL A 389 14.57 2.92 17.63
N ARG A 390 14.52 1.61 17.83
CA ARG A 390 14.77 0.63 16.77
C ARG A 390 13.72 0.71 15.68
N ASP A 391 12.43 0.77 16.04
CA ASP A 391 11.33 0.80 15.08
C ASP A 391 11.37 2.08 14.22
N ILE A 392 11.60 3.23 14.85
CA ILE A 392 11.76 4.51 14.13
C ILE A 392 12.98 4.47 13.19
N CYS A 393 14.13 3.98 13.66
CA CYS A 393 15.32 3.89 12.80
C CYS A 393 15.04 3.04 11.56
N PHE A 394 14.41 1.88 11.72
CA PHE A 394 14.05 1.04 10.58
C PHE A 394 13.03 1.72 9.67
N ALA A 395 11.99 2.33 10.24
CA ALA A 395 10.94 3.00 9.47
C ALA A 395 11.51 4.15 8.62
N LEU A 396 12.37 4.99 9.20
CA LEU A 396 13.01 6.10 8.50
C LEU A 396 14.00 5.61 7.42
N ASP A 397 14.74 4.53 7.68
CA ASP A 397 15.62 3.92 6.70
C ASP A 397 14.84 3.37 5.50
N ASP A 398 13.71 2.70 5.74
CA ASP A 398 12.85 2.15 4.70
C ASP A 398 12.15 3.27 3.92
N GLN A 399 11.68 4.32 4.60
CA GLN A 399 11.15 5.52 3.95
C GLN A 399 12.20 6.20 3.05
N ALA A 400 13.42 6.39 3.54
CA ALA A 400 14.48 7.02 2.77
C ALA A 400 14.91 6.20 1.55
N ARG A 401 14.86 4.86 1.63
CA ARG A 401 15.27 3.96 0.54
C ARG A 401 14.19 3.70 -0.50
N HIS A 402 12.94 3.68 -0.08
CA HIS A 402 11.83 3.17 -0.89
C HIS A 402 10.65 4.13 -0.98
N GLY A 403 10.67 5.24 -0.23
CA GLY A 403 9.56 6.18 -0.17
C GLY A 403 8.30 5.62 0.50
N GLN A 404 8.43 4.53 1.30
CA GLN A 404 7.31 3.93 1.99
C GLN A 404 6.72 4.89 3.02
N ASP A 405 5.43 4.77 3.28
CA ASP A 405 4.79 5.41 4.44
C ASP A 405 5.43 4.92 5.75
N LEU A 406 5.33 5.73 6.80
CA LEU A 406 5.66 5.27 8.14
C LEU A 406 4.68 4.17 8.58
N PRO A 407 5.13 3.18 9.37
CA PRO A 407 4.34 1.99 9.65
C PRO A 407 3.14 2.27 10.56
N LEU A 408 2.12 1.43 10.44
CA LEU A 408 1.18 1.21 11.53
C LEU A 408 1.88 0.34 12.59
N LEU A 409 1.97 0.83 13.84
CA LEU A 409 2.40 0.01 14.97
C LEU A 409 1.20 -0.71 15.58
N VAL A 410 1.29 -2.05 15.62
CA VAL A 410 0.33 -2.92 16.28
C VAL A 410 1.02 -3.51 17.50
N ILE A 411 0.63 -3.06 18.67
CA ILE A 411 1.24 -3.47 19.93
C ILE A 411 0.29 -4.44 20.62
N VAL A 412 0.77 -5.63 20.94
CA VAL A 412 -0.05 -6.69 21.55
C VAL A 412 0.61 -7.21 22.82
N ASP A 413 -0.19 -7.48 23.84
CA ASP A 413 0.24 -7.95 25.16
C ASP A 413 1.27 -7.01 25.81
N ASN A 414 1.15 -5.74 25.56
CA ASN A 414 1.83 -4.60 26.17
C ASN A 414 1.24 -3.30 25.62
N GLY A 415 1.69 -2.14 26.10
CA GLY A 415 1.29 -0.84 25.56
C GLY A 415 0.15 -0.16 26.33
N SER A 416 -0.33 -0.71 27.44
CA SER A 416 -1.45 -0.13 28.19
C SER A 416 -1.02 0.74 29.37
N THR A 417 0.26 0.84 29.69
CA THR A 417 0.72 1.39 30.97
C THR A 417 1.48 2.71 30.83
N GLU A 418 1.65 3.43 31.94
CA GLU A 418 2.39 4.70 31.96
C GLU A 418 3.86 4.52 31.53
N GLU A 419 4.43 3.34 31.70
CA GLU A 419 5.77 2.97 31.25
C GLU A 419 5.97 3.06 29.75
N ASP A 420 4.88 2.90 28.97
CA ASP A 420 4.88 2.99 27.49
C ASP A 420 4.88 4.45 26.99
N LEU A 421 4.50 5.40 27.85
CA LEU A 421 4.29 6.80 27.50
C LEU A 421 5.51 7.48 26.85
N PRO A 422 6.76 7.25 27.31
CA PRO A 422 7.93 7.84 26.64
C PRO A 422 8.07 7.39 25.16
N ALA A 423 7.70 6.15 24.87
CA ALA A 423 7.72 5.63 23.51
C ALA A 423 6.59 6.23 22.65
N PHE A 424 5.38 6.30 23.19
CA PHE A 424 4.23 6.89 22.47
C PHE A 424 4.39 8.39 22.19
N LYS A 425 5.04 9.14 23.05
CA LYS A 425 5.39 10.53 22.76
C LYS A 425 6.31 10.66 21.54
N GLN A 426 7.18 9.67 21.31
CA GLN A 426 8.03 9.66 20.10
C GLN A 426 7.23 9.28 18.86
N THR A 427 6.34 8.27 18.93
CA THR A 427 5.49 7.94 17.78
C THR A 427 4.68 9.14 17.31
N ALA A 428 4.13 9.91 18.26
CA ALA A 428 3.36 11.12 17.98
C ALA A 428 4.17 12.21 17.26
N ILE A 429 5.48 12.37 17.57
CA ILE A 429 6.36 13.33 16.87
C ILE A 429 6.49 13.00 15.39
N TYR A 430 6.54 11.70 15.05
CA TYR A 430 6.66 11.23 13.68
C TYR A 430 5.32 11.02 12.98
N GLY A 431 4.20 11.19 13.68
CA GLY A 431 2.87 10.93 13.13
C GLY A 431 2.63 9.45 12.85
N ILE A 432 3.27 8.55 13.63
CA ILE A 432 3.10 7.11 13.51
C ILE A 432 1.83 6.71 14.28
N ASP A 433 0.89 6.09 13.58
CA ASP A 433 -0.32 5.54 14.18
C ASP A 433 -0.02 4.29 15.01
N VAL A 434 -0.64 4.21 16.19
CA VAL A 434 -0.48 3.10 17.13
C VAL A 434 -1.85 2.52 17.49
N VAL A 435 -1.98 1.19 17.42
CA VAL A 435 -3.11 0.44 17.97
C VAL A 435 -2.58 -0.52 19.04
N VAL A 436 -3.31 -0.65 20.15
CA VAL A 436 -2.96 -1.52 21.27
C VAL A 436 -4.05 -2.56 21.50
N VAL A 437 -3.65 -3.81 21.68
CA VAL A 437 -4.51 -4.93 22.10
C VAL A 437 -3.83 -5.63 23.26
N ASP A 438 -4.30 -5.37 24.47
CA ASP A 438 -3.61 -5.76 25.70
C ASP A 438 -4.61 -6.19 26.78
N HIS A 439 -4.14 -6.84 27.82
CA HIS A 439 -4.92 -7.25 28.99
C HIS A 439 -4.29 -6.82 30.33
N HIS A 440 -3.17 -6.13 30.31
CA HIS A 440 -2.57 -5.52 31.48
C HIS A 440 -3.46 -4.37 32.00
N HIS A 441 -3.32 -4.03 33.31
CA HIS A 441 -4.12 -2.94 33.89
C HIS A 441 -3.80 -1.61 33.19
N PRO A 442 -4.78 -0.96 32.52
CA PRO A 442 -4.51 0.21 31.72
C PRO A 442 -4.41 1.50 32.53
N ASP A 443 -3.54 2.40 32.09
CA ASP A 443 -3.44 3.77 32.55
C ASP A 443 -3.97 4.73 31.48
N ALA A 444 -5.07 5.43 31.77
CA ALA A 444 -5.76 6.28 30.81
C ALA A 444 -4.88 7.37 30.15
N VAL A 445 -3.70 7.64 30.70
CA VAL A 445 -2.76 8.63 30.16
C VAL A 445 -2.21 8.24 28.78
N VAL A 446 -2.21 6.95 28.43
CA VAL A 446 -1.71 6.47 27.13
C VAL A 446 -2.71 6.63 26.01
N ASP A 447 -4.02 6.60 26.30
CA ASP A 447 -5.10 6.59 25.30
C ASP A 447 -5.03 7.76 24.32
N GLN A 448 -4.58 8.92 24.75
CA GLN A 448 -4.46 10.11 23.89
C GLN A 448 -3.42 9.97 22.76
N TYR A 449 -2.59 8.93 22.79
CA TYR A 449 -1.55 8.65 21.78
C TYR A 449 -1.93 7.48 20.88
N LEU A 450 -3.04 6.81 21.15
CA LEU A 450 -3.47 5.60 20.46
C LEU A 450 -4.63 5.90 19.51
N CYS A 451 -4.62 5.27 18.35
CA CYS A 451 -5.76 5.31 17.45
C CYS A 451 -6.91 4.43 17.98
N GLU A 452 -6.54 3.27 18.52
CA GLU A 452 -7.47 2.31 19.13
C GLU A 452 -6.78 1.59 20.27
N HIS A 453 -7.53 1.35 21.36
CA HIS A 453 -7.08 0.63 22.53
C HIS A 453 -8.10 -0.43 22.95
N VAL A 454 -7.81 -1.68 22.68
CA VAL A 454 -8.64 -2.83 23.07
C VAL A 454 -8.07 -3.45 24.34
N ASN A 455 -8.81 -3.35 25.42
CA ASN A 455 -8.42 -3.88 26.73
C ASN A 455 -9.66 -4.31 27.53
N PRO A 456 -9.70 -5.53 28.12
CA PRO A 456 -10.83 -6.03 28.88
C PRO A 456 -11.29 -5.10 30.02
N TYR A 457 -10.36 -4.41 30.67
CA TYR A 457 -10.68 -3.47 31.74
C TYR A 457 -11.57 -2.30 31.28
N HIS A 458 -11.53 -1.90 30.02
CA HIS A 458 -12.38 -0.83 29.48
C HIS A 458 -13.86 -1.21 29.44
N VAL A 459 -14.16 -2.51 29.47
CA VAL A 459 -15.54 -3.03 29.43
C VAL A 459 -15.96 -3.73 30.71
N GLY A 460 -15.19 -3.55 31.80
CA GLY A 460 -15.47 -4.14 33.12
C GLY A 460 -15.01 -5.58 33.26
N GLY A 461 -14.22 -6.10 32.35
CA GLY A 461 -13.49 -7.35 32.48
C GLY A 461 -12.19 -7.18 33.26
N ASP A 462 -11.35 -8.20 33.23
CA ASP A 462 -10.06 -8.23 33.91
C ASP A 462 -8.98 -8.91 33.05
N PHE A 463 -7.79 -9.13 33.60
CA PHE A 463 -6.66 -9.75 32.92
C PHE A 463 -6.87 -11.22 32.52
N GLY A 464 -7.96 -11.86 32.95
CA GLY A 464 -8.20 -13.27 32.67
C GLY A 464 -8.49 -13.57 31.21
N VAL A 465 -9.04 -12.60 30.45
CA VAL A 465 -9.14 -12.70 29.00
C VAL A 465 -7.84 -12.19 28.38
N THR A 466 -6.93 -13.10 28.05
CA THR A 466 -5.56 -12.76 27.65
C THR A 466 -5.47 -12.13 26.25
N ALA A 467 -4.35 -11.47 25.97
CA ALA A 467 -4.13 -10.83 24.68
C ALA A 467 -4.20 -11.83 23.52
N GLY A 468 -3.72 -13.07 23.70
CA GLY A 468 -3.82 -14.11 22.68
C GLY A 468 -5.24 -14.59 22.41
N MET A 469 -6.14 -14.56 23.41
CA MET A 469 -7.55 -14.84 23.18
C MET A 469 -8.19 -13.73 22.34
N ILE A 470 -7.94 -12.47 22.68
CA ILE A 470 -8.47 -11.32 21.95
C ILE A 470 -7.91 -11.30 20.51
N CYS A 471 -6.60 -11.48 20.37
CA CYS A 471 -5.93 -11.47 19.06
C CYS A 471 -6.30 -12.67 18.18
N GLY A 472 -6.66 -13.82 18.77
CA GLY A 472 -7.21 -14.95 18.02
C GLY A 472 -8.51 -14.60 17.29
N GLU A 473 -9.44 -13.91 17.98
CA GLU A 473 -10.68 -13.44 17.38
C GLU A 473 -10.45 -12.23 16.46
N LEU A 474 -9.56 -11.31 16.81
CA LEU A 474 -9.17 -10.19 15.97
C LEU A 474 -8.57 -10.67 14.63
N ALA A 475 -7.71 -11.69 14.66
CA ALA A 475 -7.15 -12.28 13.46
C ALA A 475 -8.23 -12.85 12.52
N ARG A 476 -9.27 -13.44 13.07
CA ARG A 476 -10.44 -13.92 12.32
C ARG A 476 -11.28 -12.78 11.72
N MET A 477 -11.38 -11.64 12.41
CA MET A 477 -12.00 -10.43 11.84
C MET A 477 -11.18 -9.87 10.67
N ILE A 478 -9.85 -9.90 10.77
CA ILE A 478 -8.95 -9.44 9.70
C ILE A 478 -9.06 -10.36 8.49
N ASN A 479 -8.98 -11.68 8.72
CA ASN A 479 -9.04 -12.70 7.67
C ASN A 479 -9.68 -13.99 8.22
N PRO A 480 -10.98 -14.25 7.95
CA PRO A 480 -11.68 -15.44 8.45
C PRO A 480 -11.10 -16.77 7.97
N GLU A 481 -10.37 -16.80 6.86
CA GLU A 481 -9.81 -18.02 6.28
C GLU A 481 -8.77 -18.69 7.18
N VAL A 482 -8.16 -17.95 8.12
CA VAL A 482 -7.14 -18.49 9.03
C VAL A 482 -7.74 -19.22 10.25
N THR A 483 -9.06 -19.22 10.41
CA THR A 483 -9.75 -19.75 11.60
C THR A 483 -9.27 -21.13 12.02
N ASP A 484 -9.26 -22.10 11.10
CA ASP A 484 -8.86 -23.48 11.42
C ASP A 484 -7.38 -23.61 11.75
N GLU A 485 -6.56 -22.73 11.21
CA GLU A 485 -5.12 -22.74 11.41
C GLU A 485 -4.74 -22.24 12.80
N ILE A 486 -5.40 -21.17 13.29
CA ILE A 486 -5.02 -20.45 14.51
C ILE A 486 -5.86 -20.80 15.73
N LYS A 487 -6.92 -21.60 15.63
CA LYS A 487 -7.90 -21.85 16.71
C LYS A 487 -7.32 -22.40 18.02
N HIS A 488 -6.12 -22.97 17.99
CA HIS A 488 -5.44 -23.48 19.18
C HIS A 488 -4.62 -22.40 19.91
N LEU A 489 -4.29 -21.28 19.25
CA LEU A 489 -3.46 -20.23 19.85
C LEU A 489 -4.07 -19.60 21.10
N PRO A 490 -5.39 -19.26 21.16
CA PRO A 490 -6.01 -18.77 22.39
C PRO A 490 -5.87 -19.69 23.58
N ALA A 491 -5.94 -21.02 23.37
CA ALA A 491 -5.76 -22.00 24.43
C ALA A 491 -4.30 -22.06 24.93
N VAL A 492 -3.32 -21.94 24.03
CA VAL A 492 -1.90 -21.86 24.40
C VAL A 492 -1.62 -20.58 25.18
N ALA A 493 -2.17 -19.44 24.75
CA ALA A 493 -2.10 -18.15 25.42
C ALA A 493 -2.62 -18.25 26.88
N ALA A 494 -3.85 -18.75 27.02
CA ALA A 494 -4.49 -18.95 28.32
C ALA A 494 -3.63 -19.77 29.29
N LEU A 495 -3.04 -20.84 28.83
CA LEU A 495 -2.19 -21.71 29.64
C LEU A 495 -0.82 -21.07 29.95
N GLY A 496 -0.27 -20.27 29.03
CA GLY A 496 0.95 -19.49 29.24
C GLY A 496 0.80 -18.52 30.40
N ASP A 497 -0.30 -17.78 30.43
CA ASP A 497 -0.64 -16.79 31.45
C ASP A 497 -1.37 -17.36 32.66
N ARG A 498 -1.60 -18.68 32.64
CA ARG A 498 -2.32 -19.36 33.74
C ARG A 498 -3.70 -18.74 34.02
N SER A 499 -4.41 -18.37 32.96
CA SER A 499 -5.75 -17.81 33.05
C SER A 499 -6.74 -18.82 33.65
N GLU A 500 -7.51 -18.36 34.63
CA GLU A 500 -8.61 -19.10 35.24
C GLU A 500 -9.99 -18.61 34.74
N ALA A 501 -10.01 -17.75 33.72
CA ALA A 501 -11.24 -17.24 33.15
C ALA A 501 -12.07 -18.36 32.47
N PRO A 502 -13.40 -18.23 32.46
CA PRO A 502 -14.26 -19.20 31.74
C PRO A 502 -13.89 -19.38 30.26
N GLU A 503 -13.44 -18.31 29.62
CA GLU A 503 -12.97 -18.30 28.25
C GLU A 503 -11.77 -19.21 28.05
N ALA A 504 -10.86 -19.27 28.99
CA ALA A 504 -9.69 -20.16 28.93
C ALA A 504 -10.13 -21.63 28.83
N ALA A 505 -11.04 -22.06 29.69
CA ALA A 505 -11.60 -23.41 29.63
C ALA A 505 -12.32 -23.68 28.30
N ALA A 506 -13.10 -22.71 27.80
CA ALA A 506 -13.82 -22.83 26.56
C ALA A 506 -12.90 -23.00 25.34
N TYR A 507 -11.81 -22.23 25.26
CA TYR A 507 -10.82 -22.38 24.17
C TYR A 507 -10.05 -23.71 24.25
N ILE A 508 -9.74 -24.20 25.45
CA ILE A 508 -9.11 -25.52 25.65
C ILE A 508 -10.07 -26.60 25.18
N ASP A 509 -11.34 -26.55 25.56
CA ASP A 509 -12.37 -27.51 25.15
C ASP A 509 -12.61 -27.51 23.64
N LEU A 510 -12.57 -26.32 23.03
CA LEU A 510 -12.71 -26.14 21.56
C LEU A 510 -11.71 -26.98 20.76
N VAL A 511 -10.51 -27.18 21.27
CA VAL A 511 -9.43 -27.89 20.57
C VAL A 511 -9.12 -29.27 21.14
N SER A 512 -9.89 -29.73 22.14
CA SER A 512 -9.70 -31.00 22.84
C SER A 512 -9.74 -32.24 21.93
N GLY A 513 -10.31 -32.15 20.71
CA GLY A 513 -10.25 -33.20 19.70
C GLY A 513 -8.92 -33.31 18.96
N GLN A 514 -8.00 -32.33 19.15
CA GLN A 514 -6.70 -32.28 18.46
C GLN A 514 -5.52 -32.25 19.43
N TYR A 515 -5.69 -31.64 20.58
CA TYR A 515 -4.67 -31.44 21.62
C TYR A 515 -5.18 -31.84 22.99
N GLU A 516 -4.37 -32.56 23.74
CA GLU A 516 -4.58 -32.70 25.18
C GLU A 516 -4.16 -31.39 25.87
N THR A 517 -4.72 -31.08 27.04
CA THR A 517 -4.32 -29.89 27.81
C THR A 517 -2.81 -29.89 28.12
N SER A 518 -2.23 -31.08 28.35
CA SER A 518 -0.79 -31.24 28.55
C SER A 518 0.03 -30.83 27.32
N ASP A 519 -0.46 -31.12 26.10
CA ASP A 519 0.22 -30.74 24.86
C ASP A 519 0.25 -29.21 24.70
N LEU A 520 -0.90 -28.54 24.97
CA LEU A 520 -0.99 -27.09 24.92
C LEU A 520 -0.10 -26.41 25.97
N THR A 521 -0.04 -26.99 27.20
CA THR A 521 0.88 -26.53 28.25
C THR A 521 2.35 -26.69 27.83
N ASP A 522 2.68 -27.80 27.18
CA ASP A 522 4.02 -28.02 26.66
C ASP A 522 4.39 -27.04 25.55
N ILE A 523 3.45 -26.71 24.65
CA ILE A 523 3.64 -25.68 23.63
C ILE A 523 3.91 -24.33 24.29
N ALA A 524 3.11 -23.91 25.28
CA ALA A 524 3.32 -22.66 26.00
C ALA A 524 4.70 -22.61 26.70
N LEU A 525 5.10 -23.68 27.39
CA LEU A 525 6.41 -23.78 28.04
C LEU A 525 7.56 -23.73 27.02
N ALA A 526 7.40 -24.39 25.88
CA ALA A 526 8.40 -24.40 24.81
C ALA A 526 8.55 -23.00 24.18
N LEU A 527 7.44 -22.24 24.03
CA LEU A 527 7.48 -20.86 23.56
C LEU A 527 8.23 -19.97 24.56
N ASP A 528 7.90 -20.01 25.85
CA ASP A 528 8.58 -19.24 26.89
C ASP A 528 10.09 -19.53 26.93
N TYR A 529 10.45 -20.82 26.83
CA TYR A 529 11.85 -21.22 26.80
C TYR A 529 12.56 -20.71 25.53
N ALA A 530 11.91 -20.84 24.36
CA ALA A 530 12.45 -20.31 23.11
C ALA A 530 12.58 -18.80 23.13
N ALA A 531 11.57 -18.05 23.62
CA ALA A 531 11.57 -16.61 23.72
C ALA A 531 12.75 -16.06 24.55
N PHE A 532 13.08 -16.74 25.67
CA PHE A 532 14.23 -16.38 26.50
C PHE A 532 15.55 -16.39 25.71
N TRP A 533 15.75 -17.36 24.82
CA TRP A 533 16.95 -17.48 24.01
C TRP A 533 16.94 -16.68 22.71
N LEU A 534 15.77 -16.44 22.13
CA LEU A 534 15.60 -15.58 20.94
C LEU A 534 15.94 -14.11 21.23
N LYS A 535 15.73 -13.66 22.45
CA LYS A 535 15.96 -12.27 22.86
C LYS A 535 15.14 -11.26 22.02
N PHE A 536 15.78 -10.65 21.03
CA PHE A 536 15.17 -9.64 20.15
C PHE A 536 14.89 -10.17 18.74
N GLN A 537 15.10 -11.46 18.50
CA GLN A 537 14.82 -12.09 17.23
C GLN A 537 13.38 -12.58 17.21
N ASP A 538 12.72 -12.45 16.05
CA ASP A 538 11.35 -12.92 15.88
C ASP A 538 11.23 -14.46 15.89
N GLY A 539 12.31 -15.17 15.57
CA GLY A 539 12.36 -16.63 15.60
C GLY A 539 11.37 -17.32 14.66
N ARG A 540 10.85 -16.63 13.66
CA ARG A 540 9.69 -17.01 12.84
C ARG A 540 9.64 -18.50 12.47
N GLY A 541 10.73 -19.06 11.95
CA GLY A 541 10.79 -20.47 11.56
C GLY A 541 10.65 -21.44 12.73
N LEU A 542 11.37 -21.18 13.84
CA LEU A 542 11.34 -21.99 15.06
C LEU A 542 9.96 -21.90 15.75
N VAL A 543 9.43 -20.69 15.86
CA VAL A 543 8.12 -20.45 16.51
C VAL A 543 7.00 -21.13 15.73
N ASN A 544 7.04 -21.09 14.39
CA ASN A 544 6.09 -21.80 13.54
C ASN A 544 6.15 -23.31 13.74
N ASP A 545 7.35 -23.89 13.92
CA ASP A 545 7.48 -25.32 14.22
C ASP A 545 6.95 -25.66 15.63
N ILE A 546 7.17 -24.80 16.65
CA ILE A 546 6.63 -24.97 18.01
C ILE A 546 5.10 -24.89 18.00
N LEU A 547 4.51 -23.99 17.22
CA LEU A 547 3.06 -23.79 17.12
C LEU A 547 2.36 -24.73 16.12
N ASN A 548 3.06 -25.75 15.62
CA ASN A 548 2.52 -26.74 14.69
C ASN A 548 2.05 -26.18 13.32
N PHE A 549 2.64 -25.08 12.85
CA PHE A 549 2.41 -24.56 11.49
C PHE A 549 3.33 -25.18 10.44
N GLY A 550 4.28 -26.04 10.88
CA GLY A 550 5.23 -26.74 10.03
C GLY A 550 4.91 -28.24 9.89
N LYS A 551 5.98 -29.06 9.86
CA LYS A 551 5.83 -30.51 9.82
C LYS A 551 5.56 -31.08 11.21
N LEU A 552 4.52 -31.91 11.35
CA LEU A 552 4.10 -32.49 12.63
C LEU A 552 5.22 -33.21 13.40
N ASP A 553 6.07 -33.98 12.71
CA ASP A 553 7.19 -34.67 13.37
C ASP A 553 8.22 -33.68 13.94
N ARG A 554 8.43 -32.56 13.25
CA ARG A 554 9.33 -31.52 13.71
C ARG A 554 8.73 -30.77 14.91
N HIS A 555 7.44 -30.46 14.86
CA HIS A 555 6.70 -29.90 15.97
C HIS A 555 6.86 -30.74 17.22
N ARG A 556 6.51 -32.05 17.18
CA ARG A 556 6.61 -32.96 18.33
C ARG A 556 8.03 -33.06 18.85
N GLY A 557 9.01 -33.15 17.96
CA GLY A 557 10.42 -33.27 18.35
C GLY A 557 10.93 -32.01 19.05
N ILE A 558 10.63 -30.82 18.53
CA ILE A 558 11.12 -29.57 19.11
C ILE A 558 10.43 -29.24 20.43
N VAL A 559 9.09 -29.36 20.51
CA VAL A 559 8.35 -29.13 21.75
C VAL A 559 8.86 -30.04 22.87
N LYS A 560 8.99 -31.33 22.61
CA LYS A 560 9.53 -32.27 23.59
C LYS A 560 10.92 -31.87 24.09
N LEU A 561 11.84 -31.56 23.17
CA LEU A 561 13.21 -31.17 23.53
C LEU A 561 13.27 -29.92 24.36
N LEU A 562 12.53 -28.86 23.94
CA LEU A 562 12.52 -27.58 24.65
C LEU A 562 11.88 -27.72 26.03
N CYS A 563 10.81 -28.51 26.17
CA CYS A 563 10.18 -28.76 27.47
C CYS A 563 11.08 -29.57 28.42
N GLU A 564 11.79 -30.58 27.93
CA GLU A 564 12.78 -31.33 28.73
C GLU A 564 13.86 -30.38 29.30
N GLN A 565 14.39 -29.50 28.44
CA GLN A 565 15.40 -28.52 28.83
C GLN A 565 14.83 -27.46 29.78
N ALA A 566 13.63 -26.93 29.50
CA ALA A 566 12.97 -25.93 30.35
C ALA A 566 12.70 -26.47 31.77
N ARG A 567 12.10 -27.66 31.85
CA ARG A 567 11.81 -28.31 33.17
C ARG A 567 13.10 -28.61 33.93
N GLY A 568 14.14 -29.10 33.25
CA GLY A 568 15.45 -29.31 33.89
C GLY A 568 16.01 -28.00 34.46
N ALA A 569 15.99 -26.92 33.68
CA ALA A 569 16.48 -25.62 34.13
C ALA A 569 15.63 -25.02 35.27
N ILE A 570 14.30 -25.24 35.27
CA ILE A 570 13.42 -24.84 36.41
C ILE A 570 13.78 -25.59 37.67
N GLU A 571 13.93 -26.91 37.63
CA GLU A 571 14.28 -27.72 38.82
C GLU A 571 15.68 -27.38 39.34
N ASP A 572 16.65 -27.15 38.47
CA ASP A 572 17.99 -26.68 38.84
C ASP A 572 17.91 -25.35 39.60
N GLN A 573 17.10 -24.40 39.08
CA GLN A 573 16.90 -23.09 39.68
C GLN A 573 16.19 -23.21 41.04
N LEU A 574 15.14 -24.01 41.16
CA LEU A 574 14.41 -24.24 42.40
C LEU A 574 15.30 -24.94 43.44
N THR A 575 16.15 -25.86 43.04
CA THR A 575 17.07 -26.55 43.94
C THR A 575 18.01 -25.58 44.65
N VAL A 576 18.49 -24.53 43.97
CA VAL A 576 19.36 -23.52 44.62
C VAL A 576 18.59 -22.42 45.33
N CYS A 577 17.38 -22.06 44.88
CA CYS A 577 16.60 -20.96 45.49
C CYS A 577 15.84 -21.38 46.73
N MET A 578 15.14 -22.52 46.73
CA MET A 578 14.22 -22.93 47.81
C MET A 578 14.83 -22.97 49.20
N PRO A 579 16.10 -23.46 49.43
CA PRO A 579 16.72 -23.46 50.75
C PRO A 579 16.94 -22.06 51.33
N HIS A 580 16.89 -21.01 50.49
CA HIS A 580 17.17 -19.62 50.88
C HIS A 580 15.92 -18.76 50.94
N VAL A 581 14.72 -19.30 50.69
CA VAL A 581 13.45 -18.62 50.88
C VAL A 581 13.24 -18.35 52.36
N ARG A 582 12.98 -17.10 52.74
CA ARG A 582 12.67 -16.70 54.10
C ARG A 582 11.17 -16.40 54.19
N THR A 583 10.48 -17.08 55.13
CA THR A 583 9.05 -16.92 55.34
C THR A 583 8.81 -16.08 56.59
N GLN A 584 7.96 -15.05 56.48
CA GLN A 584 7.49 -14.23 57.58
C GLN A 584 5.97 -14.21 57.60
N ARG A 585 5.34 -14.39 58.78
CA ARG A 585 3.88 -14.20 58.95
C ARG A 585 3.60 -12.72 59.21
N LEU A 586 2.81 -12.10 58.35
CA LEU A 586 2.42 -10.70 58.49
C LEU A 586 1.20 -10.53 59.44
N PRO A 587 0.93 -9.29 59.94
CA PRO A 587 -0.18 -9.03 60.87
C PRO A 587 -1.56 -9.42 60.34
N ASN A 588 -1.79 -9.31 59.03
CA ASN A 588 -3.04 -9.69 58.38
C ASN A 588 -3.19 -11.21 58.13
N GLY A 589 -2.23 -12.00 58.58
CA GLY A 589 -2.24 -13.45 58.39
C GLY A 589 -1.57 -13.96 57.11
N THR A 590 -1.08 -13.08 56.24
CA THR A 590 -0.38 -13.46 55.02
C THR A 590 0.98 -14.08 55.30
N SER A 591 1.32 -15.17 54.61
CA SER A 591 2.67 -15.72 54.55
C SER A 591 3.48 -14.98 53.48
N LEU A 592 4.35 -14.05 53.91
CA LEU A 592 5.28 -13.37 53.02
C LEU A 592 6.56 -14.20 52.90
N ASN A 593 6.84 -14.66 51.66
CA ASN A 593 8.03 -15.40 51.32
C ASN A 593 8.96 -14.50 50.52
N VAL A 594 10.19 -14.34 51.01
CA VAL A 594 11.18 -13.42 50.41
C VAL A 594 12.40 -14.20 49.98
N ILE A 595 12.86 -13.98 48.75
CA ILE A 595 14.04 -14.60 48.16
C ILE A 595 14.95 -13.56 47.50
N ASP A 596 16.23 -13.63 47.82
CA ASP A 596 17.29 -12.85 47.18
C ASP A 596 17.77 -13.58 45.93
N LEU A 597 17.25 -13.17 44.77
CA LEU A 597 17.58 -13.75 43.46
C LEU A 597 18.97 -13.29 42.96
N GLU A 598 19.49 -12.19 43.53
CA GLU A 598 20.85 -11.76 43.18
C GLU A 598 21.91 -12.75 43.65
N HIS A 599 21.76 -13.27 44.83
CA HIS A 599 22.78 -14.12 45.47
C HIS A 599 22.46 -15.61 45.45
N PHE A 600 21.18 -16.00 45.29
CA PHE A 600 20.73 -17.38 45.44
C PHE A 600 20.00 -17.93 44.23
N ALA A 601 20.14 -17.26 43.05
CA ALA A 601 19.65 -17.79 41.77
C ALA A 601 20.77 -17.88 40.73
N HIS A 602 20.66 -18.82 39.81
CA HIS A 602 21.52 -18.83 38.62
C HIS A 602 21.23 -17.60 37.75
N LYS A 603 22.28 -16.86 37.39
CA LYS A 603 22.16 -15.65 36.57
C LYS A 603 22.26 -15.96 35.10
N PHE A 604 21.52 -15.18 34.26
CA PHE A 604 21.55 -15.26 32.79
C PHE A 604 21.11 -16.61 32.21
N THR A 605 20.36 -17.39 33.00
CA THR A 605 19.78 -18.68 32.58
C THR A 605 18.26 -18.62 32.63
N PHE A 606 17.61 -19.56 31.98
CA PHE A 606 16.18 -19.79 32.14
C PHE A 606 15.96 -20.55 33.48
N PRO A 607 14.88 -20.28 34.21
CA PRO A 607 13.91 -19.22 34.02
C PRO A 607 14.41 -17.84 34.47
N PRO A 608 13.94 -16.72 33.86
CA PRO A 608 14.27 -15.38 34.28
C PRO A 608 13.66 -15.08 35.69
N PRO A 609 14.09 -14.00 36.38
CA PRO A 609 13.68 -13.68 37.75
C PRO A 609 12.17 -13.69 37.99
N GLY A 610 11.38 -13.14 37.06
CA GLY A 610 9.92 -13.13 37.17
C GLY A 610 9.31 -14.54 37.16
N LYS A 611 9.76 -15.39 36.28
CA LYS A 611 9.30 -16.78 36.16
C LYS A 611 9.85 -17.61 37.35
N THR A 612 11.11 -17.40 37.75
CA THR A 612 11.68 -18.04 38.94
C THR A 612 10.83 -17.74 40.19
N SER A 613 10.43 -16.48 40.42
CA SER A 613 9.55 -16.11 41.53
C SER A 613 8.17 -16.78 41.43
N GLY A 614 7.65 -16.94 40.19
CA GLY A 614 6.41 -17.67 39.93
C GLY A 614 6.51 -19.15 40.31
N GLU A 615 7.56 -19.84 39.85
CA GLU A 615 7.78 -21.28 40.19
C GLU A 615 7.98 -21.52 41.67
N ILE A 616 8.69 -20.61 42.38
CA ILE A 616 8.81 -20.64 43.82
C ILE A 616 7.45 -20.46 44.50
N HIS A 617 6.66 -19.47 44.05
CA HIS A 617 5.33 -19.19 44.56
C HIS A 617 4.41 -20.41 44.41
N ASP A 618 4.36 -21.01 43.24
CA ASP A 618 3.55 -22.20 42.99
C ASP A 618 3.95 -23.37 43.89
N ARG A 619 5.25 -23.60 44.06
CA ARG A 619 5.76 -24.65 44.96
C ARG A 619 5.35 -24.42 46.41
N LEU A 620 5.30 -23.14 46.88
CA LEU A 620 4.90 -22.77 48.21
C LEU A 620 3.38 -22.80 48.43
N CYS A 621 2.63 -22.66 47.36
CA CYS A 621 1.17 -22.75 47.34
C CYS A 621 0.64 -24.19 47.29
N GLN A 622 1.48 -25.18 46.90
CA GLN A 622 1.04 -26.58 46.83
C GLN A 622 0.63 -27.11 48.20
N GLY A 623 -0.64 -27.55 48.33
CA GLY A 623 -1.19 -28.08 49.58
C GLY A 623 -1.33 -27.09 50.71
N ASN A 624 -1.29 -25.80 50.42
CA ASN A 624 -1.45 -24.72 51.39
C ASN A 624 -2.55 -23.76 50.91
N ASP A 625 -3.62 -23.59 51.70
CA ASP A 625 -4.76 -22.72 51.42
C ASP A 625 -4.61 -21.33 52.07
N ASP A 626 -3.54 -21.08 52.82
CA ASP A 626 -3.27 -19.77 53.44
C ASP A 626 -3.02 -18.69 52.35
N PRO A 627 -3.27 -17.40 52.68
CA PRO A 627 -2.85 -16.30 51.84
C PRO A 627 -1.31 -16.25 51.73
N VAL A 628 -0.79 -16.27 50.52
CA VAL A 628 0.65 -16.33 50.22
C VAL A 628 1.04 -15.19 49.30
N VAL A 629 2.10 -14.47 49.69
CA VAL A 629 2.80 -13.52 48.81
C VAL A 629 4.26 -13.95 48.69
N THR A 630 4.78 -14.01 47.49
CA THR A 630 6.19 -14.29 47.18
C THR A 630 6.83 -13.06 46.59
N LEU A 631 7.93 -12.60 47.19
CA LEU A 631 8.72 -11.47 46.81
C LEU A 631 10.13 -11.93 46.41
N GLY A 632 10.41 -12.04 45.15
CA GLY A 632 11.76 -12.25 44.63
C GLY A 632 12.41 -10.91 44.30
N TYR A 633 13.61 -10.63 44.80
CA TYR A 633 14.28 -9.36 44.55
C TYR A 633 15.71 -9.52 44.03
N GLY A 634 16.16 -8.53 43.29
CA GLY A 634 17.53 -8.33 42.84
C GLY A 634 18.12 -7.02 43.35
N PRO A 635 19.21 -6.52 42.73
CA PRO A 635 19.84 -5.28 43.18
C PRO A 635 18.90 -4.06 43.02
N ASP A 636 18.15 -4.00 41.91
CA ASP A 636 17.39 -2.84 41.46
C ASP A 636 15.95 -3.18 41.06
N PHE A 637 15.47 -4.38 41.43
CA PHE A 637 14.10 -4.82 41.16
C PHE A 637 13.54 -5.74 42.22
N ALA A 638 12.20 -5.82 42.26
CA ALA A 638 11.45 -6.84 42.98
C ALA A 638 10.32 -7.37 42.10
N VAL A 639 10.05 -8.67 42.18
CA VAL A 639 8.93 -9.35 41.54
C VAL A 639 7.98 -9.89 42.59
N ILE A 640 6.69 -9.60 42.45
CA ILE A 640 5.65 -9.96 43.39
C ILE A 640 4.68 -10.94 42.77
N ARG A 641 4.34 -12.01 43.51
CA ARG A 641 3.26 -12.95 43.18
C ARG A 641 2.37 -13.10 44.42
N SER A 642 1.06 -13.10 44.22
CA SER A 642 0.10 -13.12 45.34
C SER A 642 -1.04 -14.09 45.08
N ARG A 643 -1.45 -14.81 46.11
CA ARG A 643 -2.68 -15.61 46.17
C ARG A 643 -3.39 -15.36 47.51
N GLY A 644 -4.72 -15.13 47.46
CA GLY A 644 -5.54 -14.96 48.65
C GLY A 644 -5.39 -13.60 49.34
N VAL A 645 -4.75 -12.60 48.71
CA VAL A 645 -4.60 -11.23 49.20
C VAL A 645 -5.13 -10.23 48.18
N LEU A 646 -5.95 -9.28 48.60
CA LEU A 646 -6.50 -8.24 47.74
C LEU A 646 -5.41 -7.19 47.45
N MET A 647 -4.60 -7.49 46.45
CA MET A 647 -3.50 -6.63 46.02
C MET A 647 -3.90 -5.71 44.86
N ASN A 648 -3.22 -4.57 44.78
CA ASN A 648 -3.22 -3.70 43.60
C ASN A 648 -1.79 -3.19 43.42
N ILE A 649 -0.97 -3.96 42.68
CA ILE A 649 0.45 -3.67 42.48
C ILE A 649 0.66 -2.31 41.78
N PRO A 650 -0.05 -1.93 40.73
CA PRO A 650 0.07 -0.59 40.12
C PRO A 650 -0.15 0.54 41.16
N GLN A 651 -1.17 0.42 42.04
CA GLN A 651 -1.40 1.41 43.07
C GLN A 651 -0.28 1.41 44.15
N MET A 652 0.28 0.24 44.46
CA MET A 652 1.39 0.14 45.42
C MET A 652 2.65 0.79 44.86
N VAL A 653 2.93 0.64 43.56
CA VAL A 653 4.05 1.30 42.88
C VAL A 653 3.91 2.81 42.95
N ARG A 654 2.73 3.36 42.62
CA ARG A 654 2.46 4.81 42.74
C ARG A 654 2.66 5.31 44.14
N THR A 655 2.15 4.60 45.14
CA THR A 655 2.33 4.96 46.56
C THR A 655 3.81 4.97 46.98
N LEU A 656 4.57 3.97 46.55
CA LEU A 656 6.01 3.91 46.82
C LEU A 656 6.79 5.03 46.13
N HIS A 657 6.41 5.35 44.90
CA HIS A 657 6.99 6.47 44.12
C HIS A 657 6.80 7.79 44.88
N ASP A 658 5.58 8.04 45.39
CA ASP A 658 5.24 9.28 46.09
C ASP A 658 5.87 9.37 47.51
N GLU A 659 5.96 8.24 48.23
CA GLU A 659 6.45 8.20 49.59
C GLU A 659 7.99 8.14 49.72
N LEU A 660 8.65 7.51 48.75
CA LEU A 660 10.11 7.29 48.76
C LEU A 660 10.81 8.17 47.72
N GLU A 661 10.90 9.46 48.02
CA GLU A 661 11.59 10.41 47.15
C GLU A 661 13.04 9.97 46.90
N GLY A 662 13.45 9.93 45.64
CA GLY A 662 14.80 9.52 45.21
C GLY A 662 15.01 8.00 45.14
N ALA A 663 14.02 7.17 45.47
CA ALA A 663 14.11 5.72 45.27
C ALA A 663 13.96 5.29 43.79
N GLY A 664 13.53 6.20 42.93
CA GLY A 664 13.35 5.92 41.49
C GLY A 664 12.39 4.75 41.24
N VAL A 665 11.35 4.64 42.09
CA VAL A 665 10.39 3.55 42.00
C VAL A 665 9.58 3.68 40.72
N ASN A 666 9.55 2.59 39.98
CA ASN A 666 8.79 2.44 38.75
C ASN A 666 8.40 0.97 38.57
N GLY A 667 7.39 0.64 37.78
CA GLY A 667 7.00 -0.73 37.52
C GLY A 667 5.49 -0.87 37.40
N GLY A 668 5.04 -2.10 37.21
CA GLY A 668 3.63 -2.39 36.96
C GLY A 668 3.38 -3.88 36.78
N GLY A 669 2.34 -4.20 36.06
CA GLY A 669 1.87 -5.55 35.80
C GLY A 669 0.39 -5.71 36.12
N HIS A 670 -0.02 -6.95 36.45
CA HIS A 670 -1.38 -7.24 36.90
C HIS A 670 -1.59 -6.86 38.35
N LEU A 671 -2.83 -6.88 38.82
CA LEU A 671 -3.15 -6.53 40.19
C LEU A 671 -2.42 -7.41 41.24
N VAL A 672 -2.25 -8.71 40.93
CA VAL A 672 -1.68 -9.71 41.86
C VAL A 672 -0.30 -10.22 41.45
N VAL A 673 0.18 -9.82 40.29
CA VAL A 673 1.47 -10.21 39.71
C VAL A 673 2.11 -9.00 39.05
N GLY A 674 3.34 -8.67 39.49
CA GLY A 674 4.02 -7.51 38.86
C GLY A 674 5.49 -7.42 39.26
N SER A 675 6.16 -6.43 38.67
CA SER A 675 7.54 -6.11 39.00
C SER A 675 7.70 -4.63 39.31
N ILE A 676 8.63 -4.35 40.19
CA ILE A 676 8.96 -3.01 40.71
C ILE A 676 10.44 -2.81 40.45
N LYS A 677 10.82 -1.72 39.81
CA LYS A 677 12.21 -1.25 39.67
C LYS A 677 12.48 -0.17 40.72
N PHE A 678 13.69 -0.07 41.18
CA PHE A 678 14.12 0.95 42.13
C PHE A 678 15.65 1.15 42.05
N VAL A 679 16.16 2.20 42.68
CA VAL A 679 17.60 2.41 42.80
C VAL A 679 18.17 1.44 43.86
N GLU A 680 19.25 0.73 43.54
CA GLU A 680 19.88 -0.29 44.38
C GLU A 680 20.11 0.20 45.83
N GLY A 681 20.55 1.46 46.02
CA GLY A 681 20.79 2.06 47.35
C GLY A 681 19.54 2.22 48.20
N MET A 682 18.34 2.14 47.61
CA MET A 682 17.04 2.24 48.32
C MET A 682 16.34 0.88 48.47
N ARG A 683 17.01 -0.20 48.10
CA ARG A 683 16.44 -1.56 48.13
C ARG A 683 15.84 -1.93 49.48
N THR A 684 16.54 -1.65 50.59
CA THR A 684 16.09 -2.04 51.91
C THR A 684 14.81 -1.32 52.31
N GLU A 685 14.75 -0.01 52.06
CA GLU A 685 13.60 0.85 52.34
C GLU A 685 12.38 0.44 51.53
N VAL A 686 12.59 0.20 50.23
CA VAL A 686 11.50 -0.24 49.33
C VAL A 686 10.95 -1.59 49.74
N LEU A 687 11.81 -2.60 50.01
CA LEU A 687 11.37 -3.93 50.43
C LEU A 687 10.67 -3.91 51.77
N GLN A 688 11.17 -3.11 52.73
CA GLN A 688 10.52 -2.94 54.05
C GLN A 688 9.13 -2.31 53.89
N ARG A 689 9.03 -1.24 53.11
CA ARG A 689 7.75 -0.55 52.88
C ARG A 689 6.74 -1.43 52.14
N LEU A 690 7.18 -2.22 51.18
CA LEU A 690 6.36 -3.25 50.52
C LEU A 690 5.78 -4.24 51.52
N ALA A 691 6.62 -4.77 52.45
CA ALA A 691 6.17 -5.72 53.44
C ALA A 691 5.12 -5.10 54.36
N GLU A 692 5.30 -3.83 54.80
CA GLU A 692 4.34 -3.08 55.60
C GLU A 692 3.00 -2.89 54.86
N MET A 693 3.05 -2.49 53.59
CA MET A 693 1.86 -2.33 52.75
C MET A 693 1.10 -3.66 52.63
N ILE A 694 1.79 -4.75 52.30
CA ILE A 694 1.19 -6.09 52.16
C ILE A 694 0.52 -6.50 53.45
N GLY A 695 1.17 -6.23 54.63
CA GLY A 695 0.63 -6.52 55.95
C GLY A 695 -0.64 -5.75 56.33
N GLY A 696 -0.92 -4.64 55.65
CA GLY A 696 -2.13 -3.83 55.79
C GLY A 696 -3.29 -4.22 54.88
N LEU A 697 -3.06 -5.09 53.89
CA LEU A 697 -4.07 -5.48 52.88
C LEU A 697 -5.09 -6.48 53.46
N LYS A 698 -6.27 -6.52 52.87
CA LYS A 698 -7.30 -7.52 53.16
C LYS A 698 -6.93 -8.87 52.56
N VAL A 699 -7.26 -9.93 53.27
CA VAL A 699 -7.16 -11.33 52.82
C VAL A 699 -8.56 -11.91 52.63
N PHE A 700 -8.73 -12.90 51.78
CA PHE A 700 -9.99 -13.57 51.46
C PHE A 700 -9.83 -15.09 51.38
#